data_0aa8323c377ab182a3c8ec7a90cb539a
#
_entry.id   0aa8323c377ab182a3c8ec7a90cb539a
#
_cell.length_a   1.000
_cell.length_b   1.000
_cell.length_c   1.000
_cell.angle_alpha   90.00
_cell.angle_beta   90.00
_cell.angle_gamma   90.00
#
_symmetry.space_group_name_H-M   'P 1'
#
loop_
_entity.id
_entity.type
_entity.pdbx_description
1 polymer ?
#
loop_
_entity_poly.entity_id
_entity_poly.type
_entity_poly.pdbx_seq_one_letter_code
_entity_poly.pdbx_strand_id
1 'polypeptide(L)'
;MKRLLSLPPNVVACFHDITNTKRSDFFCTSDPVERKLGSGGGTAWLLEACHRDERPDENFEQWLKRDKRILLHAGGQSRRLPAYAPSGKVLTPVPVFRWERGQRIDQTLLNLQMPLYENMLRRAPESLRTLVASGDVYIRTTEALQDIPEADVVCYGLWGDPVQASHHGVFMMDRRKPGELDFMLQKPSTDEQARLMQTHYALMDIGVWLLSDRAVMALMKKSYKEEVGKGDIDFYDLYSQFGCALGRHPSQPDEELAGLSVAILPLEGGEFYHFGTIPEMVSSSVAIQNLVKDQRYIIQKGIKRQSSVFTQNAVIANRPTLHNTSVWIENSFLGKGWHLSSRNIVTGVPENSWQVALKSGICVDVVPVGETGYALRPYGYTDAFRGAVSDEATHFLEQPVGQWMEKRGVVAADLENSADLQAAKLFPVTDNLEEMERLLHWFVDDNPSEETTTLWRSLPRFSADDLCVEANLRRLVKMRRQMQNKTLPVLAKNWQKSVFYQVNLKDMAGKFAENNLVLPKDLSADAPLMTRIHNAMFRSEALARRDDVQSKAEEAKAFSLLREGITAEALRHKCQPHMTTCADQIVWARSAARIDLAGGWTDTPPYSLLFGGNVVNIAIEMNGQPPLQVYVKPSSEPVVICRSIDLGAMERIETFEELKQYDKVGSPFSIPKAALSLAGFLPGFGAETYTSLRQQLEAFGCGIEITLLSAIPTGSGLGTSSILAATVLGALSDFCGLGWDKNEICYRTLVLEQMLTTGGGWQDQYGGVLNGVKLLQTVPGFDQNATARWMPDSMFSVPELKPCHLLYYTGVTRTAKHILAEIVRGMFLNNTRHLALLGDMKRHAMDMYEALQLNDFNRYGHLVRRTWNQNKALDSGTNPPVIEALCQRIDDYCLGYKLPGAGGGGFMYMVAKDPAAALRIREELTSHPLSPNARFVEMKISETGLQVSRS
;
A
#
# COMPACT_ATOMS: atom_id res chain seq x y z
N MET A 1 3.69 2.07 -19.80
CA MET A 1 2.43 1.37 -19.46
C MET A 1 1.29 2.35 -19.56
N LYS A 2 0.29 2.06 -20.37
CA LYS A 2 -0.87 2.93 -20.62
C LYS A 2 -2.10 2.42 -19.89
N ARG A 3 -3.00 3.32 -19.53
CA ARG A 3 -4.28 3.01 -18.87
C ARG A 3 -5.41 3.55 -19.71
N LEU A 4 -6.27 2.66 -20.19
CA LEU A 4 -7.38 2.96 -21.09
C LEU A 4 -8.70 2.67 -20.39
N LEU A 5 -9.61 3.62 -20.40
CA LEU A 5 -10.91 3.51 -19.72
C LEU A 5 -12.06 3.67 -20.71
N SER A 6 -12.98 2.71 -20.74
CA SER A 6 -14.30 2.88 -21.37
C SER A 6 -15.26 3.42 -20.31
N LEU A 7 -15.79 4.64 -20.50
CA LEU A 7 -16.59 5.39 -19.54
C LEU A 7 -17.86 5.93 -20.18
N PRO A 8 -18.89 6.32 -19.41
CA PRO A 8 -20.03 7.08 -19.94
C PRO A 8 -19.59 8.40 -20.58
N PRO A 9 -20.29 8.89 -21.62
CA PRO A 9 -19.88 10.08 -22.39
C PRO A 9 -19.65 11.34 -21.56
N ASN A 10 -20.52 11.65 -20.60
CA ASN A 10 -20.39 12.81 -19.72
C ASN A 10 -19.16 12.70 -18.80
N VAL A 11 -18.80 11.49 -18.38
CA VAL A 11 -17.61 11.24 -17.57
C VAL A 11 -16.35 11.46 -18.40
N VAL A 12 -16.30 10.95 -19.64
CA VAL A 12 -15.16 11.16 -20.56
C VAL A 12 -14.87 12.65 -20.73
N ALA A 13 -15.90 13.47 -20.90
CA ALA A 13 -15.79 14.92 -21.12
C ALA A 13 -15.12 15.67 -19.96
N CYS A 14 -15.18 15.16 -18.73
CA CYS A 14 -14.67 15.83 -17.55
C CYS A 14 -13.76 14.98 -16.66
N PHE A 15 -13.43 13.75 -17.04
CA PHE A 15 -12.70 12.77 -16.22
C PHE A 15 -11.44 13.37 -15.59
N HIS A 16 -10.58 13.98 -16.39
CA HIS A 16 -9.31 14.53 -15.93
C HIS A 16 -9.47 15.67 -14.93
N ASP A 17 -10.51 16.51 -15.13
CA ASP A 17 -10.82 17.63 -14.23
C ASP A 17 -11.33 17.12 -12.87
N ILE A 18 -12.27 16.16 -12.88
CA ILE A 18 -12.90 15.65 -11.66
C ILE A 18 -12.00 14.72 -10.86
N THR A 19 -11.07 14.02 -11.51
CA THR A 19 -10.11 13.11 -10.86
C THR A 19 -8.74 13.75 -10.57
N ASN A 20 -8.51 14.97 -11.07
CA ASN A 20 -7.22 15.67 -10.99
C ASN A 20 -6.06 14.83 -11.56
N THR A 21 -6.30 14.21 -12.73
CA THR A 21 -5.31 13.40 -13.46
C THR A 21 -4.91 14.09 -14.77
N LYS A 22 -3.77 13.72 -15.33
CA LYS A 22 -3.33 14.22 -16.63
C LYS A 22 -3.85 13.33 -17.75
N ARG A 23 -4.00 13.86 -18.95
CA ARG A 23 -4.33 13.06 -20.16
C ARG A 23 -3.27 12.01 -20.47
N SER A 24 -2.02 12.26 -20.08
CA SER A 24 -0.93 11.27 -20.19
C SER A 24 -1.09 10.07 -19.24
N ASP A 25 -1.90 10.18 -18.18
CA ASP A 25 -2.05 9.13 -17.17
C ASP A 25 -3.14 8.13 -17.58
N PHE A 26 -4.20 8.63 -18.23
CA PHE A 26 -5.34 7.83 -18.68
C PHE A 26 -5.81 8.30 -20.06
N PHE A 27 -6.09 7.36 -20.94
CA PHE A 27 -6.88 7.57 -22.13
C PHE A 27 -8.33 7.17 -21.83
N CYS A 28 -9.29 8.01 -22.17
CA CYS A 28 -10.71 7.79 -21.88
C CYS A 28 -11.54 7.91 -23.16
N THR A 29 -12.43 6.96 -23.39
CA THR A 29 -13.44 7.03 -24.45
C THR A 29 -14.76 6.40 -24.01
N SER A 30 -15.84 6.67 -24.74
CA SER A 30 -17.14 6.04 -24.55
C SER A 30 -17.46 5.14 -25.74
N ASP A 31 -18.29 4.14 -25.50
CA ASP A 31 -18.88 3.38 -26.61
C ASP A 31 -19.70 4.36 -27.52
N PRO A 32 -19.84 4.05 -28.81
CA PRO A 32 -20.65 4.86 -29.71
C PRO A 32 -22.10 4.93 -29.23
N VAL A 33 -22.70 6.12 -29.38
CA VAL A 33 -24.10 6.34 -28.99
C VAL A 33 -25.03 5.37 -29.74
N GLU A 34 -26.02 4.80 -29.03
CA GLU A 34 -27.01 3.85 -29.51
C GLU A 34 -26.48 2.48 -29.95
N ARG A 35 -25.18 2.19 -29.79
CA ARG A 35 -24.60 0.86 -30.13
C ARG A 35 -24.17 0.11 -28.86
N LYS A 36 -24.59 -1.14 -28.78
CA LYS A 36 -24.07 -2.07 -27.78
C LYS A 36 -22.95 -2.88 -28.43
N LEU A 37 -21.72 -2.67 -28.01
CA LEU A 37 -20.56 -3.37 -28.58
C LEU A 37 -20.24 -4.71 -27.88
N GLY A 38 -20.73 -4.93 -26.65
CA GLY A 38 -20.25 -6.02 -25.80
C GLY A 38 -18.84 -5.75 -25.26
N SER A 39 -18.34 -6.61 -24.37
CA SER A 39 -17.02 -6.42 -23.75
C SER A 39 -15.85 -6.63 -24.74
N GLY A 40 -15.99 -7.51 -25.71
CA GLY A 40 -14.99 -7.73 -26.77
C GLY A 40 -14.98 -6.60 -27.80
N GLY A 41 -16.14 -6.24 -28.34
CA GLY A 41 -16.27 -5.11 -29.25
C GLY A 41 -15.89 -3.78 -28.62
N GLY A 42 -16.22 -3.57 -27.33
CA GLY A 42 -15.77 -2.42 -26.54
C GLY A 42 -14.25 -2.40 -26.33
N THR A 43 -13.60 -3.57 -26.18
CA THR A 43 -12.12 -3.68 -26.17
C THR A 43 -11.54 -3.23 -27.52
N ALA A 44 -12.10 -3.70 -28.63
CA ALA A 44 -11.68 -3.31 -29.98
C ALA A 44 -11.83 -1.80 -30.19
N TRP A 45 -12.98 -1.24 -29.82
CA TRP A 45 -13.26 0.20 -29.90
C TRP A 45 -12.26 1.05 -29.10
N LEU A 46 -12.00 0.65 -27.86
CA LEU A 46 -11.10 1.39 -26.94
C LEU A 46 -9.67 1.38 -27.46
N LEU A 47 -9.18 0.25 -27.96
CA LEU A 47 -7.84 0.13 -28.55
C LEU A 47 -7.70 0.97 -29.83
N GLU A 48 -8.69 0.89 -30.72
CA GLU A 48 -8.67 1.64 -31.96
C GLU A 48 -8.77 3.16 -31.73
N ALA A 49 -9.64 3.59 -30.81
CA ALA A 49 -9.75 5.00 -30.44
C ALA A 49 -8.44 5.56 -29.88
N CYS A 50 -7.76 4.79 -29.03
CA CYS A 50 -6.46 5.16 -28.48
C CYS A 50 -5.37 5.22 -29.56
N HIS A 51 -5.35 4.25 -30.48
CA HIS A 51 -4.42 4.23 -31.62
C HIS A 51 -4.60 5.46 -32.52
N ARG A 52 -5.84 5.79 -32.89
CA ARG A 52 -6.15 6.97 -33.72
C ARG A 52 -5.77 8.29 -33.04
N ASP A 53 -5.95 8.41 -31.73
CA ASP A 53 -5.59 9.61 -30.99
C ASP A 53 -4.08 9.80 -30.91
N GLU A 54 -3.31 8.73 -30.73
CA GLU A 54 -1.87 8.80 -30.50
C GLU A 54 -1.02 8.77 -31.77
N ARG A 55 -1.36 7.86 -32.71
CA ARG A 55 -0.54 7.51 -33.87
C ARG A 55 -1.40 7.10 -35.07
N PRO A 56 -2.21 8.00 -35.63
CA PRO A 56 -3.14 7.66 -36.70
C PRO A 56 -2.46 7.10 -37.98
N ASP A 57 -1.20 7.49 -38.21
CA ASP A 57 -0.43 7.10 -39.42
C ASP A 57 0.36 5.80 -39.21
N GLU A 58 0.43 5.24 -38.02
CA GLU A 58 1.16 4.02 -37.74
C GLU A 58 0.27 2.79 -37.95
N ASN A 59 0.86 1.69 -38.41
CA ASN A 59 0.13 0.42 -38.49
C ASN A 59 -0.28 -0.05 -37.07
N PHE A 60 -1.53 -0.51 -36.92
CA PHE A 60 -2.09 -0.93 -35.63
C PHE A 60 -1.27 -2.01 -34.91
N GLU A 61 -0.78 -3.03 -35.67
CA GLU A 61 0.05 -4.09 -35.07
C GLU A 61 1.41 -3.56 -34.57
N GLN A 62 2.00 -2.57 -35.25
CA GLN A 62 3.25 -1.95 -34.84
C GLN A 62 3.02 -1.11 -33.58
N TRP A 63 1.94 -0.33 -33.55
CA TRP A 63 1.54 0.41 -32.37
C TRP A 63 1.25 -0.50 -31.17
N LEU A 64 0.60 -1.63 -31.39
CA LEU A 64 0.27 -2.61 -30.34
C LEU A 64 1.52 -3.15 -29.63
N LYS A 65 2.63 -3.31 -30.35
CA LYS A 65 3.93 -3.82 -29.83
C LYS A 65 4.72 -2.82 -28.99
N ARG A 66 4.34 -1.52 -28.97
CA ARG A 66 5.13 -0.47 -28.28
C ARG A 66 5.01 -0.47 -26.77
N ASP A 67 3.80 -0.65 -26.25
CA ASP A 67 3.49 -0.44 -24.86
C ASP A 67 2.69 -1.57 -24.24
N LYS A 68 2.91 -1.85 -22.96
CA LYS A 68 1.98 -2.60 -22.12
C LYS A 68 0.81 -1.69 -21.73
N ARG A 69 -0.43 -2.23 -21.73
CA ARG A 69 -1.67 -1.45 -21.51
C ARG A 69 -2.67 -2.18 -20.65
N ILE A 70 -3.40 -1.42 -19.82
CA ILE A 70 -4.52 -1.88 -19.00
C ILE A 70 -5.77 -1.27 -19.58
N LEU A 71 -6.75 -2.10 -19.92
CA LEU A 71 -8.08 -1.70 -20.34
C LEU A 71 -9.08 -1.99 -19.25
N LEU A 72 -9.85 -0.98 -18.86
CA LEU A 72 -10.86 -1.12 -17.82
C LEU A 72 -12.24 -0.77 -18.40
N HIS A 73 -13.13 -1.76 -18.41
CA HIS A 73 -14.51 -1.59 -18.87
C HIS A 73 -15.39 -1.05 -17.74
N ALA A 74 -15.72 0.23 -17.78
CA ALA A 74 -16.57 0.91 -16.81
C ALA A 74 -17.71 1.72 -17.45
N GLY A 75 -17.97 1.49 -18.72
CA GLY A 75 -19.11 2.02 -19.46
C GLY A 75 -20.42 1.33 -19.09
N GLY A 76 -21.48 1.65 -19.82
CA GLY A 76 -22.81 1.07 -19.66
C GLY A 76 -23.73 1.86 -18.73
N GLN A 77 -25.02 1.54 -18.75
CA GLN A 77 -26.10 2.34 -18.14
C GLN A 77 -26.14 2.26 -16.60
N SER A 78 -25.43 1.33 -15.98
CA SER A 78 -25.39 1.14 -14.51
C SER A 78 -26.77 1.10 -13.81
N ARG A 79 -27.80 0.56 -14.46
CA ARG A 79 -29.22 0.57 -14.06
C ARG A 79 -29.47 0.16 -12.62
N ARG A 80 -28.71 -0.83 -12.11
CA ARG A 80 -28.83 -1.41 -10.76
C ARG A 80 -27.97 -0.70 -9.70
N LEU A 81 -27.28 0.37 -10.11
CA LEU A 81 -26.47 1.23 -9.23
C LEU A 81 -26.78 2.72 -9.52
N PRO A 82 -28.04 3.16 -9.33
CA PRO A 82 -28.50 4.50 -9.73
C PRO A 82 -27.63 5.61 -9.18
N ALA A 83 -27.33 5.61 -7.89
CA ALA A 83 -26.56 6.64 -7.20
C ALA A 83 -25.22 7.00 -7.87
N TYR A 84 -24.59 6.06 -8.55
CA TYR A 84 -23.30 6.25 -9.21
C TYR A 84 -23.33 6.05 -10.72
N ALA A 85 -24.51 5.85 -11.30
CA ALA A 85 -24.67 5.76 -12.75
C ALA A 85 -24.19 7.04 -13.48
N PRO A 86 -24.56 8.26 -13.03
CA PRO A 86 -24.10 9.50 -13.69
C PRO A 86 -22.58 9.73 -13.62
N SER A 87 -21.94 9.33 -12.52
CA SER A 87 -20.49 9.51 -12.32
C SER A 87 -19.64 8.34 -12.81
N GLY A 88 -20.27 7.25 -13.26
CA GLY A 88 -19.62 6.01 -13.66
C GLY A 88 -19.20 5.14 -12.47
N LYS A 89 -19.47 3.84 -12.56
CA LYS A 89 -19.22 2.85 -11.49
C LYS A 89 -17.79 2.87 -10.95
N VAL A 90 -16.82 3.06 -11.81
CA VAL A 90 -15.39 3.06 -11.45
C VAL A 90 -15.00 4.20 -10.49
N LEU A 91 -15.79 5.28 -10.47
CA LEU A 91 -15.61 6.41 -9.56
C LEU A 91 -16.49 6.32 -8.28
N THR A 92 -17.13 5.16 -8.04
CA THR A 92 -17.85 4.91 -6.78
C THR A 92 -16.91 5.13 -5.60
N PRO A 93 -17.24 6.00 -4.63
CA PRO A 93 -16.45 6.18 -3.42
C PRO A 93 -16.49 4.91 -2.57
N VAL A 94 -15.33 4.47 -2.12
CA VAL A 94 -15.24 3.28 -1.25
C VAL A 94 -14.78 3.71 0.14
N PRO A 95 -15.47 3.32 1.22
CA PRO A 95 -15.08 3.66 2.57
C PRO A 95 -13.66 3.21 2.90
N VAL A 96 -12.89 4.04 3.61
CA VAL A 96 -11.56 3.70 4.09
C VAL A 96 -11.62 2.44 4.95
N PHE A 97 -10.75 1.47 4.68
CA PHE A 97 -10.70 0.21 5.41
C PHE A 97 -10.10 0.42 6.80
N ARG A 98 -10.79 -0.02 7.85
CA ARG A 98 -10.39 0.18 9.25
C ARG A 98 -9.11 -0.55 9.65
N TRP A 99 -8.72 -1.53 8.89
CA TRP A 99 -7.59 -2.43 9.16
C TRP A 99 -6.34 -2.12 8.31
N GLU A 100 -6.40 -1.15 7.41
CA GLU A 100 -5.29 -0.77 6.52
C GLU A 100 -4.91 0.70 6.71
N ARG A 101 -3.60 0.98 6.60
CA ARG A 101 -3.06 2.34 6.72
C ARG A 101 -2.65 2.90 5.37
N GLY A 102 -2.56 4.22 5.29
CA GLY A 102 -2.07 4.93 4.11
C GLY A 102 -3.07 5.08 2.98
N GLN A 103 -4.35 4.77 3.22
CA GLN A 103 -5.39 4.94 2.23
C GLN A 103 -5.78 6.41 2.05
N ARG A 104 -6.31 6.74 0.88
CA ARG A 104 -6.88 8.06 0.62
C ARG A 104 -8.27 8.15 1.25
N ILE A 105 -8.60 9.32 1.82
CA ILE A 105 -9.95 9.56 2.36
C ILE A 105 -11.02 9.64 1.26
N ASP A 106 -10.61 9.99 0.05
CA ASP A 106 -11.44 10.14 -1.13
C ASP A 106 -11.22 9.03 -2.17
N GLN A 107 -10.83 7.83 -1.69
CA GLN A 107 -10.58 6.71 -2.58
C GLN A 107 -11.83 6.27 -3.33
N THR A 108 -11.63 5.89 -4.58
CA THR A 108 -12.65 5.32 -5.46
C THR A 108 -12.29 3.89 -5.83
N LEU A 109 -13.23 3.18 -6.44
CA LEU A 109 -13.00 1.83 -6.91
C LEU A 109 -11.82 1.77 -7.90
N LEU A 110 -11.67 2.79 -8.79
CA LEU A 110 -10.52 2.93 -9.68
C LEU A 110 -9.18 2.95 -8.94
N ASN A 111 -9.09 3.75 -7.87
CA ASN A 111 -7.86 3.86 -7.09
C ASN A 111 -7.47 2.55 -6.43
N LEU A 112 -8.45 1.74 -6.05
CA LEU A 112 -8.23 0.45 -5.38
C LEU A 112 -7.84 -0.67 -6.35
N GLN A 113 -8.38 -0.66 -7.58
CA GLN A 113 -8.14 -1.70 -8.59
C GLN A 113 -6.75 -1.57 -9.24
N MET A 114 -6.35 -0.34 -9.60
CA MET A 114 -5.18 -0.10 -10.46
C MET A 114 -3.87 -0.70 -9.93
N PRO A 115 -3.52 -0.64 -8.63
CA PRO A 115 -2.25 -1.16 -8.14
C PRO A 115 -2.04 -2.66 -8.40
N LEU A 116 -3.10 -3.48 -8.28
CA LEU A 116 -3.03 -4.92 -8.56
C LEU A 116 -2.81 -5.17 -10.05
N TYR A 117 -3.58 -4.54 -10.91
CA TYR A 117 -3.48 -4.72 -12.37
C TYR A 117 -2.13 -4.25 -12.91
N GLU A 118 -1.61 -3.14 -12.40
CA GLU A 118 -0.27 -2.68 -12.75
C GLU A 118 0.83 -3.66 -12.32
N ASN A 119 0.67 -4.28 -11.15
CA ASN A 119 1.61 -5.28 -10.66
C ASN A 119 1.56 -6.56 -11.51
N MET A 120 0.36 -7.07 -11.83
CA MET A 120 0.18 -8.21 -12.74
C MET A 120 0.86 -7.97 -14.09
N LEU A 121 0.58 -6.84 -14.71
CA LEU A 121 1.10 -6.54 -16.05
C LEU A 121 2.63 -6.26 -16.06
N ARG A 122 3.19 -5.72 -14.98
CA ARG A 122 4.65 -5.58 -14.84
C ARG A 122 5.37 -6.93 -14.72
N ARG A 123 4.75 -7.91 -14.08
CA ARG A 123 5.28 -9.27 -13.94
C ARG A 123 5.02 -10.16 -15.15
N ALA A 124 4.08 -9.77 -16.00
CA ALA A 124 3.75 -10.52 -17.20
C ALA A 124 4.93 -10.57 -18.19
N PRO A 125 5.14 -11.71 -18.90
CA PRO A 125 6.06 -11.83 -20.02
C PRO A 125 5.88 -10.70 -21.05
N GLU A 126 6.92 -10.42 -21.82
CA GLU A 126 6.87 -9.37 -22.85
C GLU A 126 5.90 -9.70 -24.00
N SER A 127 5.53 -10.96 -24.16
CA SER A 127 4.48 -11.41 -25.09
C SER A 127 3.08 -10.97 -24.66
N LEU A 128 2.82 -10.80 -23.35
CA LEU A 128 1.53 -10.42 -22.77
C LEU A 128 1.51 -8.92 -22.47
N ARG A 129 0.99 -8.12 -23.42
CA ARG A 129 1.03 -6.66 -23.33
C ARG A 129 -0.29 -6.00 -22.96
N THR A 130 -1.40 -6.71 -23.07
CA THR A 130 -2.73 -6.14 -22.86
C THR A 130 -3.43 -6.84 -21.71
N LEU A 131 -3.77 -6.09 -20.66
CA LEU A 131 -4.62 -6.56 -19.56
C LEU A 131 -6.01 -5.96 -19.74
N VAL A 132 -7.05 -6.80 -19.75
CA VAL A 132 -8.45 -6.39 -19.78
C VAL A 132 -9.08 -6.73 -18.43
N ALA A 133 -9.81 -5.77 -17.83
CA ALA A 133 -10.49 -5.97 -16.56
C ALA A 133 -11.85 -5.26 -16.50
N SER A 134 -12.71 -5.72 -15.57
CA SER A 134 -14.00 -5.09 -15.28
C SER A 134 -13.84 -3.92 -14.28
N GLY A 135 -14.59 -2.84 -14.50
CA GLY A 135 -14.53 -1.63 -13.70
C GLY A 135 -15.41 -1.64 -12.43
N ASP A 136 -16.25 -2.65 -12.24
CA ASP A 136 -17.20 -2.74 -11.11
C ASP A 136 -16.84 -3.82 -10.08
N VAL A 137 -15.59 -4.24 -10.06
CA VAL A 137 -15.08 -5.23 -9.10
C VAL A 137 -13.89 -4.67 -8.32
N TYR A 138 -13.73 -5.11 -7.10
CA TYR A 138 -12.50 -4.94 -6.33
C TYR A 138 -11.90 -6.31 -6.04
N ILE A 139 -10.70 -6.52 -6.55
CA ILE A 139 -9.94 -7.76 -6.38
C ILE A 139 -8.73 -7.43 -5.52
N ARG A 140 -8.46 -8.26 -4.53
CA ARG A 140 -7.23 -8.18 -3.73
C ARG A 140 -6.66 -9.57 -3.52
N THR A 141 -5.37 -9.64 -3.21
CA THR A 141 -4.71 -10.85 -2.77
C THR A 141 -3.86 -10.57 -1.53
N THR A 142 -3.77 -11.56 -0.64
CA THR A 142 -2.89 -11.53 0.53
C THR A 142 -1.54 -12.17 0.25
N GLU A 143 -1.45 -12.94 -0.83
CA GLU A 143 -0.25 -13.69 -1.22
C GLU A 143 0.51 -12.99 -2.36
N ALA A 144 1.74 -13.41 -2.58
CA ALA A 144 2.52 -12.96 -3.72
C ALA A 144 1.91 -13.52 -5.02
N LEU A 145 1.94 -12.71 -6.08
CA LEU A 145 1.51 -13.18 -7.39
C LEU A 145 2.46 -14.28 -7.87
N GLN A 146 1.90 -15.35 -8.39
CA GLN A 146 2.62 -16.44 -9.06
C GLN A 146 3.31 -15.94 -10.34
N ASP A 147 4.26 -16.72 -10.86
CA ASP A 147 4.85 -16.47 -12.16
C ASP A 147 3.82 -16.68 -13.25
N ILE A 148 3.78 -15.74 -14.19
CA ILE A 148 2.81 -15.75 -15.28
C ILE A 148 3.42 -16.50 -16.47
N PRO A 149 2.80 -17.60 -16.94
CA PRO A 149 3.33 -18.39 -18.05
C PRO A 149 3.21 -17.63 -19.38
N GLU A 150 4.04 -17.98 -20.33
CA GLU A 150 3.88 -17.55 -21.71
C GLU A 150 2.73 -18.31 -22.38
N ALA A 151 1.67 -17.58 -22.74
CA ALA A 151 0.53 -18.08 -23.49
C ALA A 151 -0.09 -16.91 -24.28
N ASP A 152 -0.97 -17.19 -25.23
CA ASP A 152 -1.70 -16.12 -25.94
C ASP A 152 -2.73 -15.44 -25.04
N VAL A 153 -3.37 -16.22 -24.15
CA VAL A 153 -4.36 -15.74 -23.20
C VAL A 153 -4.05 -16.32 -21.82
N VAL A 154 -3.94 -15.46 -20.80
CA VAL A 154 -3.82 -15.87 -19.41
C VAL A 154 -4.96 -15.24 -18.61
N CYS A 155 -5.81 -16.08 -18.01
CA CYS A 155 -6.95 -15.64 -17.22
C CYS A 155 -6.71 -15.94 -15.74
N TYR A 156 -7.11 -15.02 -14.89
CA TYR A 156 -7.12 -15.24 -13.44
C TYR A 156 -8.49 -15.72 -12.99
N GLY A 157 -8.49 -16.73 -12.13
CA GLY A 157 -9.71 -17.26 -11.51
C GLY A 157 -9.58 -17.45 -10.01
N LEU A 158 -10.72 -17.65 -9.34
CA LEU A 158 -10.78 -17.96 -7.92
C LEU A 158 -11.47 -19.30 -7.68
N TRP A 159 -10.96 -20.02 -6.69
CA TRP A 159 -11.70 -21.13 -6.07
C TRP A 159 -12.88 -20.53 -5.29
N GLY A 160 -14.07 -20.63 -5.84
CA GLY A 160 -15.27 -19.99 -5.30
C GLY A 160 -16.38 -20.96 -4.95
N ASP A 161 -17.36 -20.44 -4.22
CA ASP A 161 -18.63 -21.14 -3.99
C ASP A 161 -19.36 -21.32 -5.34
N PRO A 162 -19.86 -22.52 -5.67
CA PRO A 162 -20.65 -22.77 -6.88
C PRO A 162 -21.85 -21.84 -7.06
N VAL A 163 -22.48 -21.40 -5.96
CA VAL A 163 -23.59 -20.43 -6.01
C VAL A 163 -23.10 -19.07 -6.52
N GLN A 164 -21.97 -18.59 -6.02
CA GLN A 164 -21.36 -17.35 -6.52
C GLN A 164 -20.92 -17.51 -7.98
N ALA A 165 -20.25 -18.62 -8.31
CA ALA A 165 -19.77 -18.91 -9.63
C ALA A 165 -20.90 -19.02 -10.67
N SER A 166 -22.12 -19.40 -10.27
CA SER A 166 -23.29 -19.45 -11.17
C SER A 166 -23.70 -18.09 -11.76
N HIS A 167 -23.19 -16.99 -11.21
CA HIS A 167 -23.42 -15.62 -11.71
C HIS A 167 -22.29 -15.11 -12.61
N HIS A 168 -21.19 -15.85 -12.75
CA HIS A 168 -19.96 -15.48 -13.48
C HIS A 168 -19.61 -16.51 -14.55
N GLY A 169 -18.54 -16.24 -15.29
CA GLY A 169 -17.87 -17.24 -16.09
C GLY A 169 -17.17 -18.28 -15.22
N VAL A 170 -17.03 -19.50 -15.70
CA VAL A 170 -16.30 -20.56 -14.98
C VAL A 170 -15.35 -21.26 -15.93
N PHE A 171 -14.08 -21.27 -15.59
CA PHE A 171 -13.03 -21.98 -16.30
C PHE A 171 -13.01 -23.45 -15.84
N MET A 172 -13.14 -24.38 -16.76
CA MET A 172 -13.06 -25.83 -16.53
C MET A 172 -11.70 -26.34 -17.00
N MET A 173 -10.94 -26.94 -16.09
CA MET A 173 -9.62 -27.52 -16.35
C MET A 173 -9.64 -29.04 -16.06
N ASP A 174 -9.20 -29.84 -16.98
CA ASP A 174 -9.06 -31.30 -16.75
C ASP A 174 -8.12 -31.54 -15.55
N ARG A 175 -8.53 -32.35 -14.58
CA ARG A 175 -7.73 -32.67 -13.38
C ARG A 175 -6.38 -33.30 -13.71
N ARG A 176 -6.23 -33.90 -14.91
CA ARG A 176 -4.96 -34.46 -15.41
C ARG A 176 -4.02 -33.40 -16.01
N LYS A 177 -4.53 -32.21 -16.33
CA LYS A 177 -3.80 -31.09 -16.92
C LYS A 177 -4.21 -29.77 -16.28
N PRO A 178 -3.87 -29.58 -14.99
CA PRO A 178 -4.21 -28.34 -14.27
C PRO A 178 -3.45 -27.14 -14.89
N GLY A 179 -4.10 -26.00 -14.96
CA GLY A 179 -3.55 -24.77 -15.53
C GLY A 179 -3.84 -24.57 -17.03
N GLU A 180 -4.20 -25.63 -17.78
CA GLU A 180 -4.67 -25.52 -19.16
C GLU A 180 -6.19 -25.44 -19.19
N LEU A 181 -6.74 -24.49 -19.96
CA LEU A 181 -8.19 -24.40 -20.14
C LEU A 181 -8.68 -25.57 -20.98
N ASP A 182 -9.67 -26.31 -20.49
CA ASP A 182 -10.39 -27.30 -21.28
C ASP A 182 -11.55 -26.64 -22.02
N PHE A 183 -12.41 -25.96 -21.31
CA PHE A 183 -13.48 -25.08 -21.81
C PHE A 183 -13.95 -24.08 -20.78
N MET A 184 -14.62 -23.02 -21.21
CA MET A 184 -15.28 -22.03 -20.38
C MET A 184 -16.79 -22.12 -20.51
N LEU A 185 -17.50 -21.93 -19.40
CA LEU A 185 -18.96 -21.79 -19.32
C LEU A 185 -19.36 -20.43 -18.80
N GLN A 186 -20.44 -19.87 -19.33
CA GLN A 186 -21.04 -18.65 -18.81
C GLN A 186 -22.25 -18.97 -17.95
N LYS A 187 -22.19 -18.56 -16.68
CA LYS A 187 -23.27 -18.68 -15.70
C LYS A 187 -23.86 -20.09 -15.62
N PRO A 188 -23.01 -21.14 -15.45
CA PRO A 188 -23.49 -22.50 -15.33
C PRO A 188 -24.32 -22.68 -14.06
N SER A 189 -25.35 -23.55 -14.12
CA SER A 189 -26.11 -23.89 -12.92
C SER A 189 -25.25 -24.63 -11.90
N THR A 190 -25.63 -24.57 -10.62
CA THR A 190 -24.92 -25.30 -9.55
C THR A 190 -24.88 -26.81 -9.80
N ASP A 191 -25.94 -27.37 -10.36
CA ASP A 191 -26.02 -28.82 -10.70
C ASP A 191 -25.05 -29.18 -11.84
N GLU A 192 -24.95 -28.33 -12.85
CA GLU A 192 -24.00 -28.51 -13.93
C GLU A 192 -22.55 -28.43 -13.44
N GLN A 193 -22.25 -27.44 -12.60
CA GLN A 193 -20.94 -27.33 -11.95
C GLN A 193 -20.62 -28.58 -11.12
N ALA A 194 -21.53 -29.04 -10.27
CA ALA A 194 -21.33 -30.21 -9.41
C ALA A 194 -21.04 -31.49 -10.24
N ARG A 195 -21.69 -31.66 -11.39
CA ARG A 195 -21.44 -32.77 -12.31
C ARG A 195 -20.06 -32.69 -12.94
N LEU A 196 -19.67 -31.52 -13.43
CA LEU A 196 -18.39 -31.31 -14.13
C LEU A 196 -17.20 -31.36 -13.17
N MET A 197 -17.35 -30.90 -11.93
CA MET A 197 -16.31 -30.94 -10.90
C MET A 197 -15.85 -32.35 -10.52
N GLN A 198 -16.56 -33.39 -10.92
CA GLN A 198 -16.08 -34.78 -10.77
C GLN A 198 -14.81 -35.05 -11.59
N THR A 199 -14.68 -34.43 -12.75
CA THR A 199 -13.58 -34.65 -13.70
C THR A 199 -12.71 -33.40 -13.93
N HIS A 200 -13.20 -32.22 -13.60
CA HIS A 200 -12.54 -30.94 -13.83
C HIS A 200 -12.33 -30.18 -12.53
N TYR A 201 -11.34 -29.28 -12.53
CA TYR A 201 -11.27 -28.18 -11.61
C TYR A 201 -12.10 -27.03 -12.18
N ALA A 202 -12.88 -26.36 -11.32
CA ALA A 202 -13.72 -25.23 -11.70
C ALA A 202 -13.18 -23.97 -10.99
N LEU A 203 -12.74 -22.97 -11.75
CA LEU A 203 -12.38 -21.65 -11.22
C LEU A 203 -13.35 -20.61 -11.75
N MET A 204 -13.87 -19.79 -10.82
CA MET A 204 -14.70 -18.65 -11.17
C MET A 204 -13.85 -17.58 -11.86
N ASP A 205 -14.26 -17.10 -13.01
CA ASP A 205 -13.64 -15.97 -13.70
C ASP A 205 -13.83 -14.68 -12.87
N ILE A 206 -12.74 -14.00 -12.59
CA ILE A 206 -12.74 -12.72 -11.87
C ILE A 206 -12.64 -11.50 -12.80
N GLY A 207 -12.73 -11.74 -14.11
CA GLY A 207 -12.73 -10.69 -15.12
C GLY A 207 -11.37 -10.01 -15.32
N VAL A 208 -10.27 -10.73 -15.11
CA VAL A 208 -8.90 -10.24 -15.35
C VAL A 208 -8.20 -11.14 -16.34
N TRP A 209 -7.96 -10.62 -17.55
CA TRP A 209 -7.43 -11.35 -18.69
C TRP A 209 -6.19 -10.66 -19.25
N LEU A 210 -5.09 -11.39 -19.39
CA LEU A 210 -3.87 -10.95 -20.05
C LEU A 210 -3.83 -11.52 -21.46
N LEU A 211 -3.65 -10.67 -22.45
CA LEU A 211 -3.71 -11.03 -23.87
C LEU A 211 -2.38 -10.72 -24.54
N SER A 212 -1.92 -11.66 -25.39
CA SER A 212 -0.85 -11.41 -26.35
C SER A 212 -1.34 -10.51 -27.49
N ASP A 213 -0.40 -9.93 -28.24
CA ASP A 213 -0.74 -9.16 -29.44
C ASP A 213 -1.52 -10.03 -30.46
N ARG A 214 -1.20 -11.33 -30.54
CA ARG A 214 -1.92 -12.29 -31.38
C ARG A 214 -3.36 -12.50 -30.94
N ALA A 215 -3.59 -12.64 -29.61
CA ALA A 215 -4.95 -12.79 -29.08
C ALA A 215 -5.76 -11.50 -29.27
N VAL A 216 -5.14 -10.32 -29.09
CA VAL A 216 -5.78 -9.01 -29.32
C VAL A 216 -6.19 -8.90 -30.81
N MET A 217 -5.30 -9.24 -31.74
CA MET A 217 -5.63 -9.20 -33.18
C MET A 217 -6.77 -10.17 -33.57
N ALA A 218 -6.81 -11.36 -32.95
CA ALA A 218 -7.91 -12.31 -33.14
C ALA A 218 -9.24 -11.75 -32.61
N LEU A 219 -9.23 -11.15 -31.41
CA LEU A 219 -10.40 -10.46 -30.83
C LEU A 219 -10.86 -9.29 -31.70
N MET A 220 -9.94 -8.48 -32.21
CA MET A 220 -10.22 -7.37 -33.14
C MET A 220 -10.92 -7.89 -34.39
N LYS A 221 -10.37 -8.93 -35.01
CA LYS A 221 -10.93 -9.52 -36.23
C LYS A 221 -12.35 -10.01 -36.02
N LYS A 222 -12.65 -10.63 -34.88
CA LYS A 222 -14.01 -11.09 -34.53
C LYS A 222 -14.99 -9.96 -34.23
N SER A 223 -14.48 -8.80 -33.84
CA SER A 223 -15.30 -7.63 -33.51
C SER A 223 -15.62 -6.76 -34.72
N TYR A 224 -14.94 -6.92 -35.86
CA TYR A 224 -15.21 -6.13 -37.08
C TYR A 224 -16.05 -6.91 -38.07
N LYS A 225 -16.96 -6.21 -38.78
CA LYS A 225 -17.71 -6.78 -39.92
C LYS A 225 -16.85 -7.02 -41.14
N GLU A 226 -15.87 -6.15 -41.33
CA GLU A 226 -14.95 -6.14 -42.47
C GLU A 226 -13.50 -6.32 -41.97
N GLU A 227 -12.53 -5.75 -42.61
CA GLU A 227 -11.14 -5.74 -42.16
C GLU A 227 -10.99 -4.88 -40.89
N VAL A 228 -10.06 -5.26 -40.00
CA VAL A 228 -9.70 -4.47 -38.79
C VAL A 228 -9.33 -3.04 -39.18
N GLY A 229 -10.00 -2.09 -38.56
CA GLY A 229 -9.83 -0.65 -38.85
C GLY A 229 -10.60 -0.13 -40.06
N LYS A 230 -11.33 -1.01 -40.77
CA LYS A 230 -12.25 -0.64 -41.86
C LYS A 230 -13.63 -1.19 -41.52
N GLY A 231 -14.63 -0.34 -41.52
CA GLY A 231 -16.00 -0.72 -41.20
C GLY A 231 -16.41 -0.55 -39.75
N ASP A 232 -17.61 -1.04 -39.45
CA ASP A 232 -18.22 -0.93 -38.14
C ASP A 232 -17.82 -2.08 -37.22
N ILE A 233 -17.67 -1.77 -35.92
CA ILE A 233 -17.51 -2.78 -34.89
C ILE A 233 -18.89 -3.32 -34.51
N ASP A 234 -19.04 -4.65 -34.53
CA ASP A 234 -20.23 -5.38 -34.14
C ASP A 234 -20.22 -5.73 -32.63
N PHE A 235 -21.38 -6.16 -32.16
CA PHE A 235 -21.48 -6.72 -30.82
C PHE A 235 -20.66 -8.03 -30.76
N TYR A 236 -19.65 -8.02 -29.90
CA TYR A 236 -18.86 -9.20 -29.58
C TYR A 236 -18.55 -9.21 -28.09
N ASP A 237 -18.85 -10.30 -27.40
CA ASP A 237 -18.67 -10.42 -25.97
C ASP A 237 -17.41 -11.23 -25.61
N LEU A 238 -16.53 -10.64 -24.80
CA LEU A 238 -15.27 -11.25 -24.39
C LEU A 238 -15.47 -12.56 -23.62
N TYR A 239 -16.51 -12.62 -22.79
CA TYR A 239 -16.73 -13.74 -21.89
C TYR A 239 -17.55 -14.86 -22.52
N SER A 240 -18.72 -14.53 -23.07
CA SER A 240 -19.66 -15.50 -23.58
C SER A 240 -19.36 -15.97 -25.02
N GLN A 241 -18.63 -15.18 -25.81
CA GLN A 241 -18.26 -15.54 -27.17
C GLN A 241 -16.77 -15.86 -27.29
N PHE A 242 -15.86 -14.91 -27.05
CA PHE A 242 -14.42 -15.14 -27.15
C PHE A 242 -13.96 -16.20 -26.15
N GLY A 243 -14.31 -16.07 -24.86
CA GLY A 243 -13.89 -16.99 -23.81
C GLY A 243 -14.44 -18.40 -23.97
N CYS A 244 -15.73 -18.54 -24.37
CA CYS A 244 -16.35 -19.83 -24.64
C CYS A 244 -15.81 -20.52 -25.90
N ALA A 245 -15.11 -19.79 -26.77
CA ALA A 245 -14.43 -20.34 -27.95
C ALA A 245 -12.98 -20.79 -27.68
N LEU A 246 -12.45 -20.55 -26.48
CA LEU A 246 -11.10 -20.91 -26.06
C LEU A 246 -11.03 -22.26 -25.36
N GLY A 247 -9.85 -22.85 -25.36
CA GLY A 247 -9.55 -24.10 -24.68
C GLY A 247 -9.41 -25.30 -25.62
N ARG A 248 -9.17 -26.49 -25.02
CA ARG A 248 -8.96 -27.73 -25.83
C ARG A 248 -10.26 -28.29 -26.40
N HIS A 249 -11.36 -28.15 -25.67
CA HIS A 249 -12.69 -28.62 -26.05
C HIS A 249 -13.73 -27.51 -25.83
N PRO A 250 -13.60 -26.39 -26.59
CA PRO A 250 -14.38 -25.18 -26.30
C PRO A 250 -15.89 -25.45 -26.34
N SER A 251 -16.64 -24.79 -25.47
CA SER A 251 -18.10 -24.90 -25.42
C SER A 251 -18.79 -24.28 -26.66
N GLN A 252 -18.10 -23.36 -27.34
CA GLN A 252 -18.50 -22.72 -28.60
C GLN A 252 -17.31 -22.74 -29.57
N PRO A 253 -17.04 -23.82 -30.28
CA PRO A 253 -15.87 -23.95 -31.17
C PRO A 253 -15.79 -22.86 -32.24
N ASP A 254 -14.58 -22.30 -32.43
CA ASP A 254 -14.26 -21.31 -33.45
C ASP A 254 -12.89 -21.62 -34.08
N GLU A 255 -12.84 -21.86 -35.38
CA GLU A 255 -11.61 -22.29 -36.08
C GLU A 255 -10.50 -21.24 -36.03
N GLU A 256 -10.83 -19.95 -36.01
CA GLU A 256 -9.84 -18.87 -35.99
C GLU A 256 -9.20 -18.70 -34.58
N LEU A 257 -9.94 -19.07 -33.54
CA LEU A 257 -9.50 -18.98 -32.15
C LEU A 257 -8.86 -20.28 -31.64
N ALA A 258 -9.09 -21.39 -32.30
CA ALA A 258 -8.61 -22.72 -31.91
C ALA A 258 -7.08 -22.84 -31.77
N GLY A 259 -6.33 -21.96 -32.41
CA GLY A 259 -4.86 -21.92 -32.35
C GLY A 259 -4.27 -21.10 -31.21
N LEU A 260 -5.08 -20.47 -30.38
CA LEU A 260 -4.60 -19.65 -29.24
C LEU A 260 -4.31 -20.54 -28.02
N SER A 261 -3.12 -20.40 -27.47
CA SER A 261 -2.76 -21.05 -26.20
C SER A 261 -3.37 -20.32 -25.00
N VAL A 262 -3.93 -21.07 -24.05
CA VAL A 262 -4.65 -20.51 -22.91
C VAL A 262 -4.17 -21.11 -21.59
N ALA A 263 -3.79 -20.27 -20.65
CA ALA A 263 -3.44 -20.67 -19.30
C ALA A 263 -4.41 -20.04 -18.27
N ILE A 264 -4.78 -20.82 -17.27
CA ILE A 264 -5.63 -20.37 -16.17
C ILE A 264 -4.81 -20.36 -14.89
N LEU A 265 -4.74 -19.21 -14.23
CA LEU A 265 -4.03 -19.02 -12.96
C LEU A 265 -5.03 -18.82 -11.82
N PRO A 266 -4.97 -19.65 -10.76
CA PRO A 266 -5.65 -19.32 -9.52
C PRO A 266 -4.99 -18.11 -8.88
N LEU A 267 -5.78 -17.13 -8.45
CA LEU A 267 -5.27 -16.00 -7.64
C LEU A 267 -5.19 -16.47 -6.17
N GLU A 268 -4.00 -16.86 -5.74
CA GLU A 268 -3.78 -17.33 -4.37
C GLU A 268 -4.06 -16.25 -3.34
N GLY A 269 -4.73 -16.62 -2.24
CA GLY A 269 -5.19 -15.65 -1.24
C GLY A 269 -6.10 -14.57 -1.82
N GLY A 270 -6.69 -14.84 -2.99
CA GLY A 270 -7.54 -13.91 -3.72
C GLY A 270 -8.91 -13.72 -3.08
N GLU A 271 -9.38 -12.50 -3.11
CA GLU A 271 -10.71 -12.09 -2.67
C GLU A 271 -11.36 -11.24 -3.78
N PHE A 272 -12.66 -11.43 -3.97
CA PHE A 272 -13.44 -10.79 -5.02
C PHE A 272 -14.67 -10.10 -4.44
N TYR A 273 -14.81 -8.81 -4.72
CA TYR A 273 -15.91 -7.97 -4.23
C TYR A 273 -16.56 -7.25 -5.41
N HIS A 274 -17.83 -7.51 -5.64
CA HIS A 274 -18.59 -6.91 -6.72
C HIS A 274 -19.33 -5.65 -6.25
N PHE A 275 -19.31 -4.60 -7.08
CA PHE A 275 -19.95 -3.29 -6.84
C PHE A 275 -20.95 -2.93 -7.95
N GLY A 276 -21.48 -3.92 -8.62
CA GLY A 276 -22.35 -3.75 -9.79
C GLY A 276 -23.79 -3.34 -9.48
N THR A 277 -24.23 -3.56 -8.23
CA THR A 277 -25.60 -3.25 -7.76
C THR A 277 -25.56 -2.61 -6.38
N ILE A 278 -26.66 -1.94 -5.98
CA ILE A 278 -26.80 -1.36 -4.64
C ILE A 278 -26.62 -2.40 -3.51
N PRO A 279 -27.31 -3.55 -3.52
CA PRO A 279 -27.10 -4.57 -2.49
C PRO A 279 -25.64 -5.06 -2.42
N GLU A 280 -25.00 -5.28 -3.56
CA GLU A 280 -23.61 -5.74 -3.63
C GLU A 280 -22.61 -4.67 -3.16
N MET A 281 -22.83 -3.41 -3.49
CA MET A 281 -22.02 -2.29 -2.99
C MET A 281 -21.99 -2.28 -1.45
N VAL A 282 -23.14 -2.43 -0.81
CA VAL A 282 -23.25 -2.45 0.65
C VAL A 282 -22.65 -3.72 1.24
N SER A 283 -23.00 -4.90 0.71
CA SER A 283 -22.52 -6.20 1.24
C SER A 283 -21.00 -6.36 1.04
N SER A 284 -20.45 -5.99 -0.11
CA SER A 284 -19.02 -5.98 -0.37
C SER A 284 -18.28 -5.04 0.59
N SER A 285 -18.82 -3.85 0.83
CA SER A 285 -18.24 -2.90 1.79
C SER A 285 -18.26 -3.46 3.21
N VAL A 286 -19.33 -4.12 3.64
CA VAL A 286 -19.40 -4.78 4.96
C VAL A 286 -18.38 -5.91 5.06
N ALA A 287 -18.27 -6.75 4.04
CA ALA A 287 -17.32 -7.87 4.01
C ALA A 287 -15.88 -7.35 4.13
N ILE A 288 -15.50 -6.36 3.32
CA ILE A 288 -14.17 -5.75 3.35
C ILE A 288 -13.87 -5.13 4.72
N GLN A 289 -14.80 -4.39 5.32
CA GLN A 289 -14.57 -3.74 6.62
C GLN A 289 -14.41 -4.76 7.77
N ASN A 290 -14.95 -5.96 7.62
CA ASN A 290 -14.89 -7.01 8.62
C ASN A 290 -13.81 -8.07 8.35
N LEU A 291 -12.90 -7.83 7.43
CA LEU A 291 -11.72 -8.66 7.23
C LEU A 291 -10.86 -8.68 8.50
N VAL A 292 -10.66 -9.86 9.03
CA VAL A 292 -9.88 -10.10 10.25
C VAL A 292 -8.53 -10.64 9.85
N LYS A 293 -7.49 -9.80 9.93
CA LYS A 293 -6.10 -10.23 9.66
C LYS A 293 -5.42 -10.81 10.90
N ASP A 294 -5.72 -10.25 12.09
CA ASP A 294 -5.08 -10.65 13.34
C ASP A 294 -6.09 -10.61 14.49
N GLN A 295 -6.40 -11.77 15.06
CA GLN A 295 -7.33 -11.90 16.21
C GLN A 295 -6.86 -11.14 17.44
N ARG A 296 -5.53 -11.08 17.67
CA ARG A 296 -4.94 -10.33 18.79
C ARG A 296 -5.26 -8.85 18.67
N TYR A 297 -5.20 -8.31 17.45
CA TYR A 297 -5.52 -6.91 17.19
C TYR A 297 -6.96 -6.56 17.52
N ILE A 298 -7.90 -7.45 17.20
CA ILE A 298 -9.33 -7.29 17.52
C ILE A 298 -9.55 -7.29 19.02
N ILE A 299 -9.02 -8.28 19.73
CA ILE A 299 -9.18 -8.42 21.18
C ILE A 299 -8.55 -7.24 21.91
N GLN A 300 -7.31 -6.91 21.61
CA GLN A 300 -6.55 -5.85 22.28
C GLN A 300 -7.07 -4.43 21.98
N LYS A 301 -7.59 -4.19 20.77
CA LYS A 301 -8.04 -2.87 20.33
C LYS A 301 -9.54 -2.66 20.51
N GLY A 302 -10.28 -3.66 20.96
CA GLY A 302 -11.73 -3.58 21.15
C GLY A 302 -12.47 -3.26 19.85
N ILE A 303 -11.97 -3.71 18.70
CA ILE A 303 -12.57 -3.44 17.39
C ILE A 303 -13.88 -4.19 17.28
N LYS A 304 -14.98 -3.45 17.25
CA LYS A 304 -16.32 -4.00 17.01
C LYS A 304 -16.52 -4.29 15.53
N ARG A 305 -17.36 -5.30 15.25
CA ARG A 305 -17.81 -5.58 13.89
C ARG A 305 -18.47 -4.33 13.29
N GLN A 306 -18.10 -3.98 12.05
CA GLN A 306 -18.76 -2.91 11.30
C GLN A 306 -20.20 -3.33 11.00
N SER A 307 -21.14 -2.45 11.33
CA SER A 307 -22.51 -2.59 10.87
C SER A 307 -22.62 -2.25 9.37
N SER A 308 -23.75 -2.59 8.77
CA SER A 308 -24.05 -2.22 7.37
C SER A 308 -24.48 -0.75 7.20
N VAL A 309 -23.97 0.14 8.04
CA VAL A 309 -24.21 1.59 7.94
C VAL A 309 -22.93 2.29 7.57
N PHE A 310 -22.94 2.98 6.42
CA PHE A 310 -21.81 3.72 5.88
C PHE A 310 -22.14 5.20 5.73
N THR A 311 -21.23 6.04 6.13
CA THR A 311 -21.36 7.50 6.01
C THR A 311 -20.05 8.08 5.50
N GLN A 312 -20.09 8.79 4.37
CA GLN A 312 -18.94 9.43 3.75
C GLN A 312 -19.29 10.84 3.31
N ASN A 313 -18.42 11.80 3.58
CA ASN A 313 -18.62 13.19 3.15
C ASN A 313 -20.05 13.70 3.46
N ALA A 314 -20.57 13.39 4.65
CA ALA A 314 -21.96 13.64 5.00
C ALA A 314 -22.10 14.29 6.38
N VAL A 315 -23.02 15.22 6.50
CA VAL A 315 -23.44 15.81 7.78
C VAL A 315 -24.73 15.14 8.22
N ILE A 316 -24.74 14.52 9.40
CA ILE A 316 -25.89 13.76 9.90
C ILE A 316 -26.18 14.20 11.33
N ALA A 317 -27.36 14.74 11.57
CA ALA A 317 -27.80 15.21 12.89
C ALA A 317 -28.28 14.06 13.79
N ASN A 318 -28.98 13.09 13.24
CA ASN A 318 -29.55 11.96 13.97
C ASN A 318 -28.61 10.75 13.92
N ARG A 319 -28.23 10.20 15.08
CA ARG A 319 -27.38 9.02 15.13
C ARG A 319 -28.13 7.78 14.62
N PRO A 320 -27.54 6.98 13.73
CA PRO A 320 -28.09 5.69 13.39
C PRO A 320 -28.31 4.80 14.61
N THR A 321 -29.36 4.03 14.59
CA THR A 321 -29.76 3.06 15.63
C THR A 321 -29.46 1.63 15.17
N LEU A 322 -29.72 0.63 16.02
CA LEU A 322 -29.59 -0.80 15.66
C LEU A 322 -30.60 -1.24 14.59
N HIS A 323 -31.67 -0.47 14.39
CA HIS A 323 -32.68 -0.75 13.35
C HIS A 323 -32.22 -0.29 11.94
N ASN A 324 -31.24 0.61 11.88
CA ASN A 324 -30.67 1.05 10.62
C ASN A 324 -29.69 -0.01 10.10
N THR A 325 -30.09 -0.76 9.09
CA THR A 325 -29.26 -1.77 8.41
C THR A 325 -29.25 -1.52 6.91
N SER A 326 -28.12 -1.81 6.24
CA SER A 326 -27.93 -1.57 4.82
C SER A 326 -28.20 -0.10 4.44
N VAL A 327 -27.60 0.82 5.19
CA VAL A 327 -27.72 2.27 5.00
C VAL A 327 -26.41 2.83 4.43
N TRP A 328 -26.54 3.64 3.40
CA TRP A 328 -25.40 4.31 2.75
C TRP A 328 -25.73 5.80 2.56
N ILE A 329 -24.92 6.66 3.16
CA ILE A 329 -25.09 8.11 3.06
C ILE A 329 -23.78 8.69 2.54
N GLU A 330 -23.82 9.32 1.36
CA GLU A 330 -22.65 9.93 0.74
C GLU A 330 -22.99 11.30 0.17
N ASN A 331 -22.08 12.28 0.36
CA ASN A 331 -22.21 13.63 -0.18
C ASN A 331 -23.56 14.29 0.15
N SER A 332 -24.04 14.14 1.40
CA SER A 332 -25.40 14.53 1.77
C SER A 332 -25.46 15.25 3.11
N PHE A 333 -26.44 16.14 3.23
CA PHE A 333 -26.78 16.82 4.48
C PHE A 333 -28.13 16.32 5.00
N LEU A 334 -28.11 15.60 6.13
CA LEU A 334 -29.30 15.07 6.81
C LEU A 334 -29.48 15.81 8.14
N GLY A 335 -30.34 16.83 8.15
CA GLY A 335 -30.69 17.60 9.34
C GLY A 335 -31.50 16.80 10.36
N LYS A 336 -31.94 17.47 11.44
CA LYS A 336 -32.72 16.84 12.52
C LYS A 336 -34.06 16.25 12.07
N GLY A 337 -34.64 16.77 10.97
CA GLY A 337 -35.88 16.29 10.39
C GLY A 337 -35.78 14.99 9.59
N TRP A 338 -34.56 14.50 9.35
CA TRP A 338 -34.36 13.26 8.61
C TRP A 338 -34.39 12.03 9.53
N HIS A 339 -35.25 11.09 9.18
CA HIS A 339 -35.37 9.79 9.85
C HIS A 339 -35.19 8.67 8.83
N LEU A 340 -34.19 7.82 9.04
CA LEU A 340 -33.88 6.67 8.19
C LEU A 340 -34.40 5.38 8.83
N SER A 341 -34.72 4.41 7.99
CA SER A 341 -35.06 3.04 8.36
C SER A 341 -33.90 2.08 7.97
N SER A 342 -34.21 0.97 7.31
CA SER A 342 -33.26 0.03 6.74
C SER A 342 -33.25 0.10 5.20
N ARG A 343 -32.17 -0.34 4.57
CA ARG A 343 -32.02 -0.35 3.10
C ARG A 343 -32.27 1.02 2.47
N ASN A 344 -31.67 2.07 3.07
CA ASN A 344 -31.75 3.44 2.56
C ASN A 344 -30.38 3.88 2.00
N ILE A 345 -30.37 4.31 0.77
CA ILE A 345 -29.22 4.95 0.13
C ILE A 345 -29.57 6.42 -0.08
N VAL A 346 -28.76 7.33 0.43
CA VAL A 346 -28.99 8.78 0.31
C VAL A 346 -27.71 9.43 -0.22
N THR A 347 -27.80 10.01 -1.42
CA THR A 347 -26.66 10.60 -2.11
C THR A 347 -26.97 11.99 -2.67
N GLY A 348 -25.99 12.88 -2.64
CA GLY A 348 -26.05 14.19 -3.30
C GLY A 348 -26.99 15.22 -2.67
N VAL A 349 -27.59 14.96 -1.52
CA VAL A 349 -28.57 15.84 -0.89
C VAL A 349 -27.91 17.13 -0.38
N PRO A 350 -28.27 18.31 -0.91
CA PRO A 350 -27.70 19.59 -0.48
C PRO A 350 -28.10 19.95 0.96
N GLU A 351 -27.54 21.01 1.51
CA GLU A 351 -27.90 21.53 2.82
C GLU A 351 -29.39 21.97 2.80
N ASN A 352 -30.18 21.45 3.75
CA ASN A 352 -31.64 21.59 3.74
C ASN A 352 -32.22 21.58 5.17
N SER A 353 -33.49 21.91 5.30
CA SER A 353 -34.32 21.84 6.52
C SER A 353 -35.43 20.78 6.45
N TRP A 354 -35.34 19.84 5.53
CA TRP A 354 -36.39 18.87 5.20
C TRP A 354 -36.82 18.01 6.38
N GLN A 355 -38.12 17.69 6.41
CA GLN A 355 -38.76 16.80 7.37
C GLN A 355 -39.12 15.48 6.67
N VAL A 356 -38.19 14.55 6.57
CA VAL A 356 -38.29 13.34 5.75
C VAL A 356 -38.12 12.09 6.60
N ALA A 357 -39.07 11.18 6.53
CA ALA A 357 -39.00 9.84 7.11
C ALA A 357 -39.01 8.79 5.99
N LEU A 358 -37.84 8.20 5.68
CA LEU A 358 -37.73 7.19 4.64
C LEU A 358 -38.19 5.82 5.18
N LYS A 359 -39.12 5.18 4.47
CA LYS A 359 -39.49 3.79 4.68
C LYS A 359 -38.34 2.85 4.31
N SER A 360 -38.40 1.62 4.81
CA SER A 360 -37.40 0.59 4.44
C SER A 360 -37.40 0.35 2.92
N GLY A 361 -36.22 0.29 2.31
CA GLY A 361 -36.04 0.04 0.87
C GLY A 361 -36.16 1.29 0.00
N ILE A 362 -36.48 2.45 0.54
CA ILE A 362 -36.55 3.70 -0.23
C ILE A 362 -35.19 4.42 -0.23
N CYS A 363 -34.71 4.75 -1.40
CA CYS A 363 -33.44 5.45 -1.65
C CYS A 363 -33.70 6.80 -2.29
N VAL A 364 -32.78 7.75 -2.08
CA VAL A 364 -32.89 9.12 -2.62
C VAL A 364 -31.53 9.56 -3.15
N ASP A 365 -31.51 10.01 -4.39
CA ASP A 365 -30.37 10.63 -5.03
C ASP A 365 -30.76 12.03 -5.54
N VAL A 366 -29.92 13.01 -5.25
CA VAL A 366 -30.10 14.39 -5.76
C VAL A 366 -28.93 14.70 -6.68
N VAL A 367 -29.21 14.78 -7.96
CA VAL A 367 -28.19 14.95 -9.00
C VAL A 367 -28.14 16.40 -9.44
N PRO A 368 -26.98 17.09 -9.32
CA PRO A 368 -26.86 18.46 -9.85
C PRO A 368 -26.93 18.45 -11.38
N VAL A 369 -27.75 19.35 -11.94
CA VAL A 369 -27.97 19.53 -13.36
C VAL A 369 -27.82 21.00 -13.71
N GLY A 370 -27.26 21.34 -14.87
CA GLY A 370 -26.98 22.72 -15.25
C GLY A 370 -26.18 23.49 -14.21
N GLU A 371 -26.36 24.79 -14.09
CA GLU A 371 -25.61 25.63 -13.17
C GLU A 371 -26.20 25.66 -11.74
N THR A 372 -27.52 25.60 -11.59
CA THR A 372 -28.24 25.78 -10.31
C THR A 372 -29.17 24.63 -9.97
N GLY A 373 -29.77 23.96 -10.97
CA GLY A 373 -30.82 22.96 -10.81
C GLY A 373 -30.34 21.63 -10.23
N TYR A 374 -31.28 20.88 -9.73
CA TYR A 374 -31.09 19.49 -9.24
C TYR A 374 -32.22 18.62 -9.75
N ALA A 375 -31.89 17.42 -10.20
CA ALA A 375 -32.86 16.37 -10.44
C ALA A 375 -33.06 15.55 -9.16
N LEU A 376 -34.31 15.41 -8.72
CA LEU A 376 -34.67 14.56 -7.59
C LEU A 376 -34.95 13.12 -8.09
N ARG A 377 -34.15 12.15 -7.68
CA ARG A 377 -34.31 10.74 -8.07
C ARG A 377 -34.52 9.83 -6.86
N PRO A 378 -35.74 9.63 -6.38
CA PRO A 378 -36.04 8.53 -5.48
C PRO A 378 -36.13 7.21 -6.26
N TYR A 379 -35.74 6.09 -5.63
CA TYR A 379 -35.75 4.75 -6.21
C TYR A 379 -35.80 3.68 -5.14
N GLY A 380 -36.15 2.45 -5.51
CA GLY A 380 -36.13 1.29 -4.63
C GLY A 380 -34.73 0.68 -4.50
N TYR A 381 -34.40 0.14 -3.34
CA TYR A 381 -33.11 -0.51 -3.05
C TYR A 381 -32.78 -1.67 -4.00
N THR A 382 -33.81 -2.35 -4.53
CA THR A 382 -33.66 -3.47 -5.48
C THR A 382 -34.15 -3.13 -6.89
N ASP A 383 -34.54 -1.90 -7.17
CA ASP A 383 -35.04 -1.47 -8.49
C ASP A 383 -33.99 -1.73 -9.59
N ALA A 384 -34.42 -2.39 -10.65
CA ALA A 384 -33.57 -2.74 -11.78
C ALA A 384 -33.60 -1.71 -12.94
N PHE A 385 -34.55 -0.77 -12.92
CA PHE A 385 -34.83 0.17 -14.00
C PHE A 385 -34.95 -0.50 -15.37
N ARG A 386 -35.72 -1.59 -15.42
CA ARG A 386 -35.88 -2.43 -16.60
C ARG A 386 -37.34 -2.84 -16.78
N GLY A 387 -37.80 -2.87 -18.01
CA GLY A 387 -39.14 -3.26 -18.37
C GLY A 387 -40.02 -2.09 -18.75
N ALA A 388 -41.08 -2.36 -19.47
CA ALA A 388 -42.03 -1.34 -19.92
C ALA A 388 -42.84 -0.80 -18.72
N VAL A 389 -43.21 0.48 -18.75
CA VAL A 389 -44.08 1.10 -17.73
C VAL A 389 -45.48 0.47 -17.71
N SER A 390 -45.89 -0.21 -18.77
CA SER A 390 -47.14 -0.97 -18.88
C SER A 390 -47.08 -2.40 -18.37
N ASP A 391 -45.88 -2.91 -18.00
CA ASP A 391 -45.68 -4.29 -17.57
C ASP A 391 -45.83 -4.40 -16.05
N GLU A 392 -46.70 -5.27 -15.57
CA GLU A 392 -46.95 -5.54 -14.14
C GLU A 392 -45.69 -6.05 -13.39
N ALA A 393 -44.74 -6.67 -14.11
CA ALA A 393 -43.47 -7.14 -13.56
C ALA A 393 -42.43 -6.01 -13.37
N THR A 394 -42.67 -4.83 -13.94
CA THR A 394 -41.79 -3.67 -13.80
C THR A 394 -41.99 -2.99 -12.44
N HIS A 395 -40.91 -2.89 -11.64
CA HIS A 395 -40.95 -2.30 -10.30
C HIS A 395 -40.31 -0.92 -10.26
N PHE A 396 -40.88 -0.05 -9.44
CA PHE A 396 -40.36 1.25 -9.08
C PHE A 396 -40.70 1.56 -7.62
N LEU A 397 -39.73 2.00 -6.83
CA LEU A 397 -39.88 2.24 -5.37
C LEU A 397 -40.37 0.99 -4.63
N GLU A 398 -39.79 -0.17 -4.94
CA GLU A 398 -40.08 -1.48 -4.35
C GLU A 398 -41.54 -1.97 -4.56
N GLN A 399 -42.28 -1.39 -5.51
CA GLN A 399 -43.65 -1.80 -5.87
C GLN A 399 -43.83 -1.84 -7.39
N PRO A 400 -44.89 -2.56 -7.88
CA PRO A 400 -45.20 -2.49 -9.32
C PRO A 400 -45.41 -1.05 -9.79
N VAL A 401 -44.80 -0.66 -10.91
CA VAL A 401 -44.84 0.73 -11.42
C VAL A 401 -46.26 1.19 -11.70
N GLY A 402 -47.12 0.28 -12.19
CA GLY A 402 -48.54 0.60 -12.45
C GLY A 402 -49.29 1.02 -11.17
N GLN A 403 -49.06 0.35 -10.04
CA GLN A 403 -49.68 0.74 -8.74
C GLN A 403 -49.18 2.08 -8.25
N TRP A 404 -47.88 2.40 -8.45
CA TRP A 404 -47.30 3.68 -8.12
C TRP A 404 -47.94 4.80 -8.95
N MET A 405 -48.13 4.56 -10.25
CA MET A 405 -48.77 5.49 -11.18
C MET A 405 -50.25 5.77 -10.82
N GLU A 406 -51.00 4.68 -10.56
CA GLU A 406 -52.42 4.77 -10.22
C GLU A 406 -52.66 5.65 -8.98
N LYS A 407 -51.91 5.44 -7.90
CA LYS A 407 -51.99 6.23 -6.67
C LYS A 407 -51.76 7.71 -6.89
N ARG A 408 -51.01 8.13 -7.93
CA ARG A 408 -50.59 9.51 -8.21
C ARG A 408 -51.34 10.13 -9.39
N GLY A 409 -52.25 9.35 -9.97
CA GLY A 409 -52.97 9.80 -11.19
C GLY A 409 -52.01 10.03 -12.38
N VAL A 410 -50.86 9.33 -12.40
CA VAL A 410 -49.87 9.38 -13.49
C VAL A 410 -50.30 8.39 -14.57
N VAL A 411 -50.33 8.82 -15.81
CA VAL A 411 -50.66 7.96 -16.99
C VAL A 411 -49.41 7.70 -17.81
N ALA A 412 -49.41 6.62 -18.63
CA ALA A 412 -48.26 6.24 -19.46
C ALA A 412 -47.80 7.41 -20.39
N ALA A 413 -48.70 8.24 -20.83
CA ALA A 413 -48.39 9.42 -21.63
C ALA A 413 -47.56 10.47 -20.86
N ASP A 414 -47.75 10.62 -19.54
CA ASP A 414 -46.90 11.49 -18.70
C ASP A 414 -45.41 11.00 -18.68
N LEU A 415 -45.19 9.69 -18.96
CA LEU A 415 -43.87 9.04 -19.03
C LEU A 415 -43.45 8.78 -20.47
N GLU A 416 -44.01 9.54 -21.46
CA GLU A 416 -43.70 9.40 -22.87
C GLU A 416 -43.94 7.98 -23.45
N ASN A 417 -44.88 7.22 -22.84
CA ASN A 417 -45.18 5.81 -23.20
C ASN A 417 -43.92 4.91 -23.30
N SER A 418 -42.97 5.12 -22.39
CA SER A 418 -41.69 4.48 -22.47
C SER A 418 -41.77 2.95 -22.43
N ALA A 419 -41.14 2.32 -23.41
CA ALA A 419 -41.00 0.87 -23.50
C ALA A 419 -39.97 0.31 -22.49
N ASP A 420 -39.23 1.19 -21.84
CA ASP A 420 -38.25 0.84 -20.78
C ASP A 420 -38.26 1.90 -19.68
N LEU A 421 -38.38 1.48 -18.43
CA LEU A 421 -38.39 2.36 -17.25
C LEU A 421 -37.14 3.28 -17.18
N GLN A 422 -36.01 2.83 -17.72
CA GLN A 422 -34.77 3.61 -17.79
C GLN A 422 -34.96 4.91 -18.61
N ALA A 423 -35.77 4.87 -19.64
CA ALA A 423 -36.06 6.02 -20.53
C ALA A 423 -37.27 6.85 -20.04
N ALA A 424 -37.98 6.41 -19.03
CA ALA A 424 -39.20 7.09 -18.54
C ALA A 424 -38.84 8.42 -17.86
N LYS A 425 -39.52 9.52 -18.23
CA LYS A 425 -39.34 10.90 -17.70
C LYS A 425 -39.91 11.02 -16.30
N LEU A 426 -39.30 10.42 -15.32
CA LEU A 426 -39.76 10.34 -13.94
C LEU A 426 -39.27 11.49 -13.04
N PHE A 427 -38.03 11.94 -13.22
CA PHE A 427 -37.30 12.72 -12.24
C PHE A 427 -37.37 14.21 -12.50
N PRO A 428 -38.10 14.98 -11.64
CA PRO A 428 -38.30 16.43 -11.82
C PRO A 428 -36.99 17.17 -11.53
N VAL A 429 -36.76 18.23 -12.27
CA VAL A 429 -35.63 19.16 -12.12
C VAL A 429 -36.16 20.51 -11.59
N THR A 430 -35.60 20.92 -10.45
CA THR A 430 -35.89 22.23 -9.84
C THR A 430 -34.64 22.76 -9.09
N ASP A 431 -34.55 24.05 -8.87
CA ASP A 431 -33.58 24.71 -8.00
C ASP A 431 -34.16 25.08 -6.62
N ASN A 432 -35.48 24.87 -6.45
CA ASN A 432 -36.20 25.16 -5.22
C ASN A 432 -36.22 23.97 -4.27
N LEU A 433 -35.55 24.10 -3.13
CA LEU A 433 -35.41 23.03 -2.14
C LEU A 433 -36.74 22.70 -1.44
N GLU A 434 -37.67 23.63 -1.29
CA GLU A 434 -39.01 23.39 -0.72
C GLU A 434 -39.88 22.58 -1.67
N GLU A 435 -39.84 22.89 -2.96
CA GLU A 435 -40.49 22.08 -3.98
C GLU A 435 -39.93 20.66 -4.02
N MET A 436 -38.63 20.52 -3.85
CA MET A 436 -37.94 19.21 -3.85
C MET A 436 -38.38 18.35 -2.65
N GLU A 437 -38.53 18.92 -1.47
CA GLU A 437 -39.09 18.25 -0.30
C GLU A 437 -40.55 17.77 -0.56
N ARG A 438 -41.41 18.66 -1.09
CA ARG A 438 -42.81 18.30 -1.45
C ARG A 438 -42.86 17.19 -2.49
N LEU A 439 -41.99 17.24 -3.50
CA LEU A 439 -41.86 16.20 -4.53
C LEU A 439 -41.36 14.90 -3.95
N LEU A 440 -40.39 14.92 -3.04
CA LEU A 440 -39.91 13.68 -2.37
C LEU A 440 -41.07 13.02 -1.60
N HIS A 441 -41.81 13.75 -0.80
CA HIS A 441 -43.03 13.26 -0.15
C HIS A 441 -44.02 12.65 -1.14
N TRP A 442 -44.29 13.38 -2.23
CA TRP A 442 -45.20 12.90 -3.26
C TRP A 442 -44.73 11.56 -3.87
N PHE A 443 -43.44 11.37 -4.06
CA PHE A 443 -42.90 10.08 -4.58
C PHE A 443 -43.10 8.92 -3.61
N VAL A 444 -42.93 9.13 -2.30
CA VAL A 444 -42.80 8.05 -1.31
C VAL A 444 -44.03 7.86 -0.40
N ASP A 445 -44.94 8.85 -0.30
CA ASP A 445 -46.12 8.78 0.56
C ASP A 445 -47.22 7.93 -0.09
N ASP A 446 -48.04 7.32 0.76
CA ASP A 446 -49.16 6.48 0.32
C ASP A 446 -50.35 7.34 -0.19
N ASN A 447 -50.45 8.58 0.25
CA ASN A 447 -51.50 9.51 -0.09
C ASN A 447 -50.93 10.80 -0.72
N PRO A 448 -50.46 10.74 -1.99
CA PRO A 448 -49.89 11.89 -2.66
C PRO A 448 -50.92 12.99 -2.92
N SER A 449 -50.53 14.27 -2.82
CA SER A 449 -51.42 15.40 -3.09
C SER A 449 -51.56 15.64 -4.59
N GLU A 450 -52.79 15.97 -5.04
CA GLU A 450 -53.09 16.29 -6.43
C GLU A 450 -52.40 17.59 -6.88
N GLU A 451 -52.23 18.54 -5.96
CA GLU A 451 -51.47 19.78 -6.19
C GLU A 451 -50.01 19.45 -6.55
N THR A 452 -49.38 18.50 -5.85
CA THR A 452 -47.99 18.08 -6.12
C THR A 452 -47.88 17.27 -7.41
N THR A 453 -48.93 16.49 -7.78
CA THR A 453 -48.98 15.86 -9.12
C THR A 453 -48.96 16.93 -10.23
N THR A 454 -49.70 18.04 -10.06
CA THR A 454 -49.70 19.17 -10.99
C THR A 454 -48.34 19.87 -11.05
N LEU A 455 -47.70 20.06 -9.89
CA LEU A 455 -46.35 20.57 -9.81
C LEU A 455 -45.35 19.65 -10.57
N TRP A 456 -45.39 18.35 -10.30
CA TRP A 456 -44.52 17.38 -10.97
C TRP A 456 -44.70 17.39 -12.50
N ARG A 457 -45.95 17.52 -13.00
CA ARG A 457 -46.22 17.66 -14.43
C ARG A 457 -45.70 18.94 -15.04
N SER A 458 -45.67 20.03 -14.28
CA SER A 458 -45.25 21.37 -14.78
C SER A 458 -43.73 21.53 -14.87
N LEU A 459 -42.94 20.73 -14.15
CA LEU A 459 -41.50 20.81 -14.12
C LEU A 459 -40.84 20.04 -15.29
N PRO A 460 -39.65 20.48 -15.74
CA PRO A 460 -38.81 19.65 -16.59
C PRO A 460 -38.53 18.31 -15.88
N ARG A 461 -38.57 17.21 -16.60
CA ARG A 461 -38.31 15.86 -16.02
C ARG A 461 -37.29 15.13 -16.85
N PHE A 462 -36.42 14.44 -16.15
CA PHE A 462 -35.40 13.61 -16.74
C PHE A 462 -35.69 12.11 -16.51
N SER A 463 -35.26 11.33 -17.46
CA SER A 463 -35.15 9.86 -17.29
C SER A 463 -33.84 9.48 -16.58
N ALA A 464 -33.69 8.23 -16.24
CA ALA A 464 -32.41 7.72 -15.74
C ALA A 464 -31.29 7.79 -16.80
N ASP A 465 -31.64 7.66 -18.09
CA ASP A 465 -30.68 7.83 -19.19
C ASP A 465 -30.27 9.31 -19.36
N ASP A 466 -31.20 10.24 -19.26
CA ASP A 466 -30.88 11.68 -19.31
C ASP A 466 -29.91 12.06 -18.19
N LEU A 467 -30.14 11.57 -16.98
CA LEU A 467 -29.24 11.83 -15.84
C LEU A 467 -27.79 11.36 -16.08
N CYS A 468 -27.60 10.30 -16.85
CA CYS A 468 -26.25 9.84 -17.22
C CYS A 468 -25.57 10.77 -18.24
N VAL A 469 -26.32 11.66 -18.91
CA VAL A 469 -25.78 12.61 -19.91
C VAL A 469 -25.74 14.03 -19.33
N GLU A 470 -26.79 14.45 -18.66
CA GLU A 470 -27.04 15.85 -18.25
C GLU A 470 -26.51 16.18 -16.84
N ALA A 471 -26.10 15.19 -16.07
CA ALA A 471 -25.54 15.42 -14.73
C ALA A 471 -24.29 16.31 -14.78
N ASN A 472 -24.29 17.39 -13.98
CA ASN A 472 -23.12 18.25 -13.83
C ASN A 472 -22.11 17.64 -12.84
N LEU A 473 -21.21 16.82 -13.34
CA LEU A 473 -20.22 16.09 -12.52
C LEU A 473 -19.21 17.02 -11.84
N ARG A 474 -18.88 18.18 -12.45
CA ARG A 474 -18.02 19.18 -11.81
C ARG A 474 -18.69 19.75 -10.56
N ARG A 475 -20.00 20.09 -10.63
CA ARG A 475 -20.79 20.50 -9.46
C ARG A 475 -20.88 19.40 -8.42
N LEU A 476 -21.13 18.17 -8.83
CA LEU A 476 -21.19 17.01 -7.93
C LEU A 476 -19.89 16.86 -7.12
N VAL A 477 -18.74 16.93 -7.79
CA VAL A 477 -17.43 16.85 -7.13
C VAL A 477 -17.16 18.07 -6.23
N LYS A 478 -17.58 19.27 -6.65
CA LYS A 478 -17.49 20.48 -5.82
C LYS A 478 -18.32 20.34 -4.53
N MET A 479 -19.57 19.87 -4.63
CA MET A 479 -20.44 19.58 -3.48
C MET A 479 -19.78 18.56 -2.53
N ARG A 480 -19.22 17.47 -3.08
CA ARG A 480 -18.51 16.45 -2.30
C ARG A 480 -17.32 17.05 -1.55
N ARG A 481 -16.52 17.91 -2.19
CA ARG A 481 -15.41 18.63 -1.54
C ARG A 481 -15.89 19.56 -0.44
N GLN A 482 -17.00 20.26 -0.64
CA GLN A 482 -17.59 21.14 0.39
C GLN A 482 -18.05 20.34 1.61
N MET A 483 -18.76 19.22 1.41
CA MET A 483 -19.14 18.32 2.50
C MET A 483 -17.92 17.72 3.20
N GLN A 484 -16.91 17.32 2.44
CA GLN A 484 -15.66 16.83 3.00
C GLN A 484 -14.98 17.87 3.90
N ASN A 485 -14.89 19.12 3.46
CA ASN A 485 -14.30 20.20 4.26
C ASN A 485 -15.04 20.45 5.59
N LYS A 486 -16.36 20.29 5.61
CA LYS A 486 -17.18 20.37 6.85
C LYS A 486 -16.89 19.19 7.79
N THR A 487 -16.62 18.01 7.26
CA THR A 487 -16.53 16.78 8.05
C THR A 487 -15.10 16.43 8.49
N LEU A 488 -14.05 16.82 7.76
CA LEU A 488 -12.66 16.50 8.08
C LEU A 488 -12.22 16.95 9.49
N PRO A 489 -12.51 18.20 9.95
CA PRO A 489 -12.18 18.60 11.33
C PRO A 489 -12.92 17.78 12.39
N VAL A 490 -14.16 17.34 12.07
CA VAL A 490 -14.96 16.48 12.96
C VAL A 490 -14.37 15.08 13.07
N LEU A 491 -13.88 14.51 11.95
CA LEU A 491 -13.17 13.22 11.94
C LEU A 491 -11.89 13.29 12.77
N ALA A 492 -11.11 14.37 12.65
CA ALA A 492 -9.91 14.60 13.43
C ALA A 492 -10.22 14.70 14.93
N LYS A 493 -11.26 15.45 15.29
CA LYS A 493 -11.72 15.58 16.69
C LYS A 493 -12.17 14.24 17.29
N ASN A 494 -12.85 13.42 16.48
CA ASN A 494 -13.38 12.11 16.88
C ASN A 494 -12.43 10.94 16.54
N TRP A 495 -11.11 11.18 16.55
CA TRP A 495 -10.09 10.22 16.13
C TRP A 495 -10.22 8.82 16.74
N GLN A 496 -10.72 8.70 17.98
CA GLN A 496 -10.94 7.43 18.67
C GLN A 496 -11.97 6.52 17.98
N LYS A 497 -12.89 7.11 17.21
CA LYS A 497 -14.00 6.44 16.52
C LYS A 497 -13.94 6.58 15.00
N SER A 498 -12.93 7.28 14.49
CA SER A 498 -12.72 7.54 13.06
C SER A 498 -11.40 6.91 12.58
N VAL A 499 -11.22 6.88 11.28
CA VAL A 499 -10.01 6.41 10.62
C VAL A 499 -8.96 7.53 10.39
N PHE A 500 -9.12 8.69 11.02
CA PHE A 500 -8.35 9.89 10.70
C PHE A 500 -6.83 9.66 10.72
N TYR A 501 -6.29 9.04 11.77
CA TYR A 501 -4.85 8.76 11.86
C TYR A 501 -4.41 7.45 11.17
N GLN A 502 -5.28 6.84 10.37
CA GLN A 502 -4.96 5.66 9.56
C GLN A 502 -4.80 6.00 8.08
N VAL A 503 -5.44 7.07 7.61
CA VAL A 503 -5.35 7.51 6.21
C VAL A 503 -3.97 8.09 5.88
N ASN A 504 -3.72 8.37 4.61
CA ASN A 504 -2.55 9.13 4.16
C ASN A 504 -2.60 10.56 4.73
N LEU A 505 -1.83 10.78 5.79
CA LEU A 505 -1.81 12.05 6.51
C LEU A 505 -1.13 13.17 5.72
N LYS A 506 -0.26 12.83 4.75
CA LYS A 506 0.35 13.82 3.85
C LYS A 506 -0.70 14.46 2.93
N ASP A 507 -1.55 13.64 2.33
CA ASP A 507 -2.66 14.11 1.49
C ASP A 507 -3.68 14.88 2.34
N MET A 508 -3.96 14.36 3.53
CA MET A 508 -4.86 14.99 4.49
C MET A 508 -4.37 16.38 4.91
N ALA A 509 -3.08 16.52 5.22
CA ALA A 509 -2.46 17.80 5.58
C ALA A 509 -2.57 18.82 4.42
N GLY A 510 -2.43 18.34 3.18
CA GLY A 510 -2.69 19.16 1.99
C GLY A 510 -4.12 19.72 1.98
N LYS A 511 -5.12 18.86 2.16
CA LYS A 511 -6.53 19.29 2.21
C LYS A 511 -6.81 20.30 3.33
N PHE A 512 -6.23 20.10 4.51
CA PHE A 512 -6.36 21.03 5.63
C PHE A 512 -5.68 22.38 5.34
N ALA A 513 -4.52 22.37 4.71
CA ALA A 513 -3.80 23.59 4.37
C ALA A 513 -4.50 24.39 3.25
N GLU A 514 -4.83 23.74 2.13
CA GLU A 514 -5.49 24.35 0.97
C GLU A 514 -6.85 24.98 1.29
N ASN A 515 -7.60 24.38 2.21
CA ASN A 515 -8.93 24.85 2.61
C ASN A 515 -8.92 25.61 3.94
N ASN A 516 -7.77 25.92 4.49
CA ASN A 516 -7.57 26.62 5.77
C ASN A 516 -8.41 26.02 6.92
N LEU A 517 -8.51 24.69 6.98
CA LEU A 517 -9.30 23.99 8.00
C LEU A 517 -8.62 24.08 9.38
N VAL A 518 -9.42 24.08 10.45
CA VAL A 518 -8.93 24.09 11.82
C VAL A 518 -8.17 22.79 12.13
N LEU A 519 -6.90 22.92 12.52
CA LEU A 519 -6.07 21.77 12.88
C LEU A 519 -6.54 21.14 14.21
N PRO A 520 -6.40 19.80 14.35
CA PRO A 520 -6.68 19.14 15.61
C PRO A 520 -5.74 19.67 16.70
N LYS A 521 -6.25 19.73 17.93
CA LYS A 521 -5.45 20.09 19.09
C LYS A 521 -4.46 18.97 19.42
N ASP A 522 -3.47 19.30 20.24
CA ASP A 522 -2.63 18.28 20.85
C ASP A 522 -3.46 17.24 21.60
N LEU A 523 -3.05 15.99 21.48
CA LEU A 523 -3.67 14.89 22.20
C LEU A 523 -3.09 14.78 23.62
N SER A 524 -3.95 14.39 24.57
CA SER A 524 -3.54 14.17 25.96
C SER A 524 -2.47 13.08 26.09
N ALA A 525 -1.74 13.07 27.19
CA ALA A 525 -0.72 12.06 27.46
C ALA A 525 -1.29 10.62 27.52
N ASP A 526 -2.58 10.47 27.86
CA ASP A 526 -3.28 9.18 27.90
C ASP A 526 -3.60 8.60 26.52
N ALA A 527 -3.52 9.41 25.45
CA ALA A 527 -3.75 8.93 24.12
C ALA A 527 -2.60 7.98 23.67
N PRO A 528 -2.90 6.93 22.87
CA PRO A 528 -1.87 6.02 22.38
C PRO A 528 -0.71 6.76 21.74
N LEU A 529 0.52 6.38 22.12
CA LEU A 529 1.73 7.10 21.74
C LEU A 529 1.86 7.27 20.21
N MET A 530 1.61 6.20 19.44
CA MET A 530 1.63 6.30 17.96
C MET A 530 0.60 7.29 17.41
N THR A 531 -0.55 7.42 18.04
CA THR A 531 -1.57 8.41 17.63
C THR A 531 -1.09 9.84 17.93
N ARG A 532 -0.44 10.05 19.06
CA ARG A 532 0.20 11.34 19.41
C ARG A 532 1.29 11.72 18.41
N ILE A 533 2.12 10.76 17.99
CA ILE A 533 3.16 10.93 16.96
C ILE A 533 2.53 11.32 15.62
N HIS A 534 1.51 10.58 15.18
CA HIS A 534 0.78 10.90 13.95
C HIS A 534 0.15 12.29 14.00
N ASN A 535 -0.42 12.69 15.15
CA ASN A 535 -1.00 14.01 15.31
C ASN A 535 0.05 15.14 15.21
N ALA A 536 1.18 15.01 15.90
CA ALA A 536 2.25 16.00 15.84
C ALA A 536 2.83 16.12 14.41
N MET A 537 3.09 15.00 13.74
CA MET A 537 3.61 15.02 12.37
C MET A 537 2.60 15.54 11.35
N PHE A 538 1.30 15.19 11.50
CA PHE A 538 0.22 15.77 10.68
C PHE A 538 0.15 17.29 10.84
N ARG A 539 0.21 17.81 12.07
CA ARG A 539 0.22 19.24 12.33
C ARG A 539 1.45 19.91 11.74
N SER A 540 2.63 19.30 11.89
CA SER A 540 3.88 19.76 11.26
C SER A 540 3.72 19.89 9.73
N GLU A 541 3.23 18.86 9.04
CA GLU A 541 3.07 18.87 7.58
C GLU A 541 2.05 19.93 7.13
N ALA A 542 0.92 20.08 7.86
CA ALA A 542 -0.09 21.07 7.53
C ALA A 542 0.40 22.51 7.76
N LEU A 543 1.14 22.74 8.85
CA LEU A 543 1.76 24.04 9.15
C LEU A 543 2.87 24.39 8.16
N ALA A 544 3.71 23.42 7.77
CA ALA A 544 4.74 23.62 6.76
C ALA A 544 4.15 24.09 5.41
N ARG A 545 3.00 23.54 5.03
CA ARG A 545 2.29 23.97 3.81
C ARG A 545 1.63 25.34 3.91
N ARG A 546 1.53 25.89 5.14
CA ARG A 546 1.05 27.25 5.41
C ARG A 546 2.21 28.21 5.69
N ASP A 547 3.46 27.77 5.47
CA ASP A 547 4.69 28.52 5.80
C ASP A 547 4.77 28.95 7.28
N ASP A 548 4.16 28.20 8.18
CA ASP A 548 4.14 28.47 9.62
C ASP A 548 5.41 27.92 10.30
N VAL A 549 6.12 28.78 11.02
CA VAL A 549 7.36 28.46 11.73
C VAL A 549 7.21 27.37 12.80
N GLN A 550 6.00 27.18 13.34
CA GLN A 550 5.70 26.15 14.34
C GLN A 550 5.80 24.73 13.77
N SER A 551 5.84 24.56 12.44
CA SER A 551 6.01 23.27 11.77
C SER A 551 7.20 22.49 12.29
N LYS A 552 8.36 23.13 12.45
CA LYS A 552 9.60 22.49 12.96
C LYS A 552 9.48 22.01 14.40
N ALA A 553 8.77 22.76 15.26
CA ALA A 553 8.54 22.37 16.64
C ALA A 553 7.65 21.13 16.76
N GLU A 554 6.59 21.05 15.93
CA GLU A 554 5.72 19.87 15.88
C GLU A 554 6.45 18.64 15.31
N GLU A 555 7.33 18.82 14.33
CA GLU A 555 8.18 17.74 13.82
C GLU A 555 9.13 17.22 14.90
N ALA A 556 9.85 18.10 15.56
CA ALA A 556 10.76 17.74 16.65
C ALA A 556 10.01 17.00 17.78
N LYS A 557 8.78 17.43 18.08
CA LYS A 557 7.90 16.75 19.04
C LYS A 557 7.57 15.32 18.62
N ALA A 558 7.24 15.07 17.34
CA ALA A 558 6.94 13.74 16.86
C ALA A 558 8.13 12.77 17.03
N PHE A 559 9.33 13.22 16.69
CA PHE A 559 10.57 12.44 16.91
C PHE A 559 10.90 12.25 18.38
N SER A 560 10.65 13.25 19.25
CA SER A 560 10.83 13.12 20.71
C SER A 560 9.90 12.07 21.30
N LEU A 561 8.64 12.08 20.91
CA LEU A 561 7.65 11.09 21.36
C LEU A 561 8.04 9.65 20.96
N LEU A 562 8.56 9.45 19.74
CA LEU A 562 9.06 8.14 19.31
C LEU A 562 10.22 7.68 20.19
N ARG A 563 11.19 8.57 20.42
CA ARG A 563 12.36 8.32 21.28
C ARG A 563 11.93 7.95 22.70
N GLU A 564 11.07 8.74 23.31
CA GLU A 564 10.52 8.49 24.64
C GLU A 564 9.87 7.10 24.74
N GLY A 565 9.10 6.71 23.71
CA GLY A 565 8.43 5.41 23.68
C GLY A 565 9.39 4.23 23.64
N ILE A 566 10.46 4.33 22.84
CA ILE A 566 11.45 3.25 22.70
C ILE A 566 12.36 3.19 23.96
N THR A 567 12.72 4.34 24.50
CA THR A 567 13.62 4.41 25.67
C THR A 567 12.92 4.10 27.00
N ALA A 568 11.61 4.28 27.09
CA ALA A 568 10.86 4.13 28.34
C ALA A 568 11.02 2.75 29.00
N GLU A 569 11.08 1.69 28.20
CA GLU A 569 11.25 0.31 28.72
C GLU A 569 12.65 0.09 29.29
N ALA A 570 13.69 0.59 28.62
CA ALA A 570 15.06 0.49 29.10
C ALA A 570 15.28 1.24 30.43
N LEU A 571 14.59 2.36 30.62
CA LEU A 571 14.65 3.14 31.86
C LEU A 571 13.96 2.45 33.04
N ARG A 572 13.10 1.48 32.82
CA ARG A 572 12.48 0.67 33.90
C ARG A 572 13.46 -0.33 34.51
N HIS A 573 14.40 -0.86 33.70
CA HIS A 573 15.40 -1.83 34.13
C HIS A 573 16.71 -1.14 34.45
N LYS A 574 16.80 -0.58 35.66
CA LYS A 574 18.00 0.09 36.17
C LYS A 574 19.13 -0.89 36.35
N CYS A 575 20.33 -0.47 35.98
CA CYS A 575 21.55 -1.27 36.10
C CYS A 575 22.32 -0.94 37.38
N GLN A 576 23.01 -1.95 37.93
CA GLN A 576 23.95 -1.78 39.02
C GLN A 576 25.32 -2.32 38.58
N PRO A 577 26.19 -1.47 38.04
CA PRO A 577 27.51 -1.92 37.60
C PRO A 577 28.39 -2.27 38.79
N HIS A 578 29.13 -3.34 38.69
CA HIS A 578 30.15 -3.74 39.63
C HIS A 578 31.37 -4.27 38.87
N MET A 579 32.56 -3.99 39.36
CA MET A 579 33.81 -4.40 38.72
C MET A 579 33.98 -5.90 38.76
N THR A 580 34.27 -6.52 37.65
CA THR A 580 34.46 -7.98 37.53
C THR A 580 35.86 -8.36 37.04
N THR A 581 36.74 -7.41 36.77
CA THR A 581 38.08 -7.59 36.21
C THR A 581 39.15 -7.29 37.25
N CYS A 582 40.30 -7.94 37.12
CA CYS A 582 41.51 -7.55 37.88
C CYS A 582 42.11 -6.25 37.32
N ALA A 583 42.96 -5.59 38.08
CA ALA A 583 43.53 -4.29 37.76
C ALA A 583 44.38 -4.25 36.47
N ASP A 584 44.94 -5.41 36.10
CA ASP A 584 45.79 -5.62 34.91
C ASP A 584 45.06 -6.27 33.72
N GLN A 585 43.79 -6.63 33.90
CA GLN A 585 42.99 -7.28 32.81
C GLN A 585 42.41 -6.26 31.85
N ILE A 586 42.36 -6.70 30.59
CA ILE A 586 41.69 -5.95 29.52
C ILE A 586 40.53 -6.82 29.01
N VAL A 587 39.33 -6.25 28.98
CA VAL A 587 38.20 -6.82 28.26
C VAL A 587 38.29 -6.41 26.79
N TRP A 588 38.31 -7.40 25.92
CA TRP A 588 38.39 -7.20 24.48
C TRP A 588 37.13 -7.72 23.79
N ALA A 589 36.33 -6.81 23.23
CA ALA A 589 35.17 -7.14 22.41
C ALA A 589 35.43 -6.87 20.93
N ARG A 590 34.92 -7.74 20.07
CA ARG A 590 35.06 -7.62 18.61
C ARG A 590 33.82 -8.13 17.93
N SER A 591 33.42 -7.47 16.86
CA SER A 591 32.19 -7.76 16.11
C SER A 591 32.44 -7.82 14.60
N ALA A 592 31.67 -8.68 13.93
CA ALA A 592 31.53 -8.70 12.49
C ALA A 592 30.84 -7.43 11.95
N ALA A 593 31.04 -7.11 10.68
CA ALA A 593 30.18 -6.20 9.94
C ALA A 593 28.96 -6.95 9.39
N ARG A 594 28.01 -6.26 8.78
CA ARG A 594 26.83 -6.90 8.18
C ARG A 594 26.58 -6.43 6.75
N ILE A 595 26.03 -7.31 5.93
CA ILE A 595 25.40 -6.97 4.65
C ILE A 595 23.92 -7.34 4.75
N ASP A 596 23.02 -6.38 4.54
CA ASP A 596 21.59 -6.65 4.38
C ASP A 596 21.30 -7.10 2.94
N LEU A 597 20.69 -8.26 2.78
CA LEU A 597 20.37 -8.84 1.47
C LEU A 597 18.98 -8.45 0.99
N ALA A 598 17.99 -8.43 1.90
CA ALA A 598 16.62 -8.06 1.61
C ALA A 598 15.89 -7.59 2.86
N GLY A 599 14.86 -6.77 2.69
CA GLY A 599 13.97 -6.35 3.77
C GLY A 599 14.46 -5.17 4.62
N GLY A 600 15.63 -4.62 4.37
CA GLY A 600 16.13 -3.41 5.04
C GLY A 600 15.10 -2.28 4.97
N TRP A 601 15.09 -1.37 5.96
CA TRP A 601 14.07 -0.36 6.25
C TRP A 601 12.80 -0.88 6.94
N THR A 602 12.44 -2.17 6.79
CA THR A 602 11.28 -2.72 7.52
C THR A 602 11.54 -2.87 9.03
N ASP A 603 12.80 -2.85 9.42
CA ASP A 603 13.30 -2.84 10.80
C ASP A 603 13.23 -1.47 11.46
N THR A 604 13.03 -0.41 10.69
CA THR A 604 13.10 0.98 11.16
C THR A 604 11.79 1.44 11.79
N PRO A 605 11.80 1.96 13.04
CA PRO A 605 10.63 2.62 13.62
C PRO A 605 10.24 3.89 12.81
N PRO A 606 8.94 4.16 12.62
CA PRO A 606 7.78 3.51 13.25
C PRO A 606 7.23 2.30 12.46
N TYR A 607 7.76 1.97 11.27
CA TYR A 607 7.23 0.87 10.47
C TYR A 607 7.28 -0.46 11.25
N SER A 608 8.43 -0.78 11.84
CA SER A 608 8.60 -2.01 12.64
C SER A 608 7.65 -2.07 13.84
N LEU A 609 7.36 -0.93 14.47
CA LEU A 609 6.41 -0.82 15.60
C LEU A 609 4.96 -1.09 15.18
N LEU A 610 4.60 -0.71 13.95
CA LEU A 610 3.24 -0.84 13.42
C LEU A 610 2.97 -2.19 12.75
N PHE A 611 3.98 -2.73 12.04
CA PHE A 611 3.81 -3.88 11.15
C PHE A 611 4.76 -5.04 11.45
N GLY A 612 5.77 -4.84 12.31
CA GLY A 612 6.91 -5.75 12.42
C GLY A 612 7.83 -5.69 11.21
N GLY A 613 9.07 -6.11 11.37
CA GLY A 613 10.09 -6.12 10.32
C GLY A 613 10.53 -7.53 9.94
N ASN A 614 10.96 -7.72 8.69
CA ASN A 614 11.65 -8.92 8.19
C ASN A 614 12.91 -8.47 7.46
N VAL A 615 14.08 -8.93 7.90
CA VAL A 615 15.36 -8.61 7.25
C VAL A 615 16.20 -9.86 7.11
N VAL A 616 16.71 -10.14 5.91
CA VAL A 616 17.72 -11.14 5.65
C VAL A 616 19.07 -10.45 5.60
N ASN A 617 20.01 -10.89 6.45
CA ASN A 617 21.36 -10.36 6.44
C ASN A 617 22.42 -11.42 6.72
N ILE A 618 23.67 -11.05 6.46
CA ILE A 618 24.85 -11.86 6.70
C ILE A 618 25.85 -11.10 7.57
N ALA A 619 26.43 -11.80 8.54
CA ALA A 619 27.57 -11.31 9.31
C ALA A 619 28.86 -11.62 8.56
N ILE A 620 29.72 -10.63 8.35
CA ILE A 620 30.97 -10.79 7.59
C ILE A 620 32.18 -10.32 8.37
N GLU A 621 33.27 -11.07 8.23
CA GLU A 621 34.63 -10.61 8.54
C GLU A 621 35.28 -10.05 7.29
N MET A 622 36.15 -9.08 7.48
CA MET A 622 36.81 -8.37 6.39
C MET A 622 38.32 -8.61 6.47
N ASN A 623 38.90 -9.09 5.36
CA ASN A 623 40.34 -9.47 5.31
C ASN A 623 40.74 -10.40 6.46
N GLY A 624 39.87 -11.36 6.80
CA GLY A 624 40.09 -12.37 7.80
C GLY A 624 39.98 -11.93 9.28
N GLN A 625 39.46 -10.73 9.55
CA GLN A 625 39.31 -10.19 10.90
C GLN A 625 37.94 -9.52 11.11
N PRO A 626 37.39 -9.61 12.36
CA PRO A 626 36.27 -8.75 12.77
C PRO A 626 36.70 -7.26 12.74
N PRO A 627 36.01 -6.42 11.96
CA PRO A 627 36.53 -5.07 11.68
C PRO A 627 36.22 -4.05 12.78
N LEU A 628 35.39 -4.37 13.77
CA LEU A 628 35.02 -3.48 14.87
C LEU A 628 35.50 -4.06 16.18
N GLN A 629 36.31 -3.31 16.92
CA GLN A 629 36.96 -3.77 18.15
C GLN A 629 36.90 -2.71 19.24
N VAL A 630 36.73 -3.16 20.48
CA VAL A 630 36.65 -2.31 21.67
C VAL A 630 37.48 -2.96 22.78
N TYR A 631 38.27 -2.14 23.44
CA TYR A 631 39.06 -2.55 24.60
C TYR A 631 38.63 -1.75 25.82
N VAL A 632 38.33 -2.42 26.93
CA VAL A 632 37.97 -1.76 28.19
C VAL A 632 38.93 -2.27 29.29
N LYS A 633 39.52 -1.34 30.01
CA LYS A 633 40.40 -1.67 31.12
C LYS A 633 40.17 -0.72 32.31
N PRO A 634 40.56 -1.13 33.54
CA PRO A 634 40.55 -0.25 34.69
C PRO A 634 41.52 0.93 34.51
N SER A 635 41.16 2.07 35.00
CA SER A 635 42.01 3.26 35.17
C SER A 635 42.28 3.48 36.64
N SER A 636 43.53 3.87 36.97
CA SER A 636 43.91 4.17 38.36
C SER A 636 43.29 5.47 38.85
N GLU A 637 42.91 6.38 37.96
CA GLU A 637 42.21 7.61 38.30
C GLU A 637 40.68 7.40 38.17
N PRO A 638 39.87 7.93 39.10
CA PRO A 638 38.41 7.78 39.06
C PRO A 638 37.75 8.69 38.00
N VAL A 639 38.10 8.44 36.74
CA VAL A 639 37.62 9.17 35.56
C VAL A 639 37.34 8.18 34.44
N VAL A 640 36.57 8.64 33.46
CA VAL A 640 36.39 7.87 32.20
C VAL A 640 37.30 8.47 31.13
N ILE A 641 38.08 7.60 30.45
CA ILE A 641 38.93 7.99 29.34
C ILE A 641 38.44 7.25 28.07
N CYS A 642 38.05 7.99 27.04
CA CYS A 642 37.69 7.43 25.77
C CYS A 642 38.76 7.74 24.72
N ARG A 643 39.16 6.71 23.95
CA ARG A 643 40.15 6.84 22.85
C ARG A 643 39.58 6.22 21.59
N SER A 644 39.91 6.80 20.42
CA SER A 644 39.64 6.23 19.11
C SER A 644 40.97 6.11 18.38
N ILE A 645 41.33 4.88 17.98
CA ILE A 645 42.58 4.62 17.25
C ILE A 645 42.49 5.17 15.82
N ASP A 646 41.39 4.90 15.18
CA ASP A 646 41.13 5.28 13.78
C ASP A 646 40.97 6.80 13.59
N LEU A 647 40.42 7.52 14.57
CA LEU A 647 40.27 8.98 14.56
C LEU A 647 41.46 9.72 15.19
N GLY A 648 42.34 9.03 15.90
CA GLY A 648 43.42 9.68 16.65
C GLY A 648 42.92 10.62 17.74
N ALA A 649 41.72 10.44 18.25
CA ALA A 649 41.05 11.29 19.23
C ALA A 649 41.06 10.70 20.65
N MET A 650 41.03 11.56 21.64
CA MET A 650 40.92 11.20 23.06
C MET A 650 40.03 12.22 23.78
N GLU A 651 39.21 11.76 24.73
CA GLU A 651 38.39 12.59 25.60
C GLU A 651 38.46 12.05 27.05
N ARG A 652 38.51 12.94 28.01
CA ARG A 652 38.45 12.66 29.43
C ARG A 652 37.14 13.18 29.98
N ILE A 653 36.39 12.36 30.69
CA ILE A 653 35.05 12.63 31.21
C ILE A 653 35.15 12.51 32.73
N GLU A 654 34.87 13.59 33.45
CA GLU A 654 35.02 13.71 34.89
C GLU A 654 33.68 13.98 35.62
N THR A 655 32.66 14.45 34.87
CA THR A 655 31.36 14.85 35.45
C THR A 655 30.18 14.15 34.76
N PHE A 656 29.05 14.11 35.46
CA PHE A 656 27.79 13.63 34.88
C PHE A 656 27.30 14.52 33.71
N GLU A 657 27.58 15.83 33.78
CA GLU A 657 27.24 16.80 32.75
C GLU A 657 28.00 16.49 31.44
N GLU A 658 29.27 16.15 31.53
CA GLU A 658 30.08 15.72 30.37
C GLU A 658 29.61 14.36 29.82
N LEU A 659 29.29 13.42 30.71
CA LEU A 659 28.76 12.12 30.32
C LEU A 659 27.39 12.24 29.62
N LYS A 660 26.53 13.15 30.06
CA LYS A 660 25.22 13.41 29.50
C LYS A 660 25.26 14.01 28.08
N GLN A 661 26.42 14.61 27.69
CA GLN A 661 26.60 15.16 26.33
C GLN A 661 26.78 14.11 25.24
N TYR A 662 26.13 12.97 25.34
CA TYR A 662 26.14 11.91 24.31
C TYR A 662 25.41 12.32 23.04
N ASP A 663 24.46 13.25 23.12
CA ASP A 663 23.67 13.75 21.97
C ASP A 663 24.34 14.91 21.23
N LYS A 664 25.54 15.34 21.64
CA LYS A 664 26.28 16.41 21.00
C LYS A 664 26.72 16.00 19.60
N VAL A 665 26.15 16.65 18.60
CA VAL A 665 26.43 16.39 17.20
C VAL A 665 27.93 16.58 16.89
N GLY A 666 28.56 15.58 16.26
CA GLY A 666 29.97 15.62 15.85
C GLY A 666 30.97 15.19 16.94
N SER A 667 30.52 14.77 18.13
CA SER A 667 31.42 14.19 19.12
C SER A 667 31.82 12.75 18.71
N PRO A 668 33.12 12.42 18.66
CA PRO A 668 33.58 11.09 18.32
C PRO A 668 33.28 10.04 19.44
N PHE A 669 32.88 10.49 20.63
CA PHE A 669 32.65 9.65 21.79
C PHE A 669 31.19 9.65 22.27
N SER A 670 30.25 10.06 21.43
CA SER A 670 28.80 9.94 21.73
C SER A 670 28.38 8.49 22.06
N ILE A 671 28.89 7.51 21.30
CA ILE A 671 28.57 6.09 21.50
C ILE A 671 29.03 5.58 22.90
N PRO A 672 30.31 5.70 23.31
CA PRO A 672 30.72 5.25 24.64
C PRO A 672 30.05 6.02 25.77
N LYS A 673 29.76 7.32 25.63
CA LYS A 673 29.00 8.10 26.63
C LYS A 673 27.58 7.56 26.82
N ALA A 674 26.86 7.29 25.72
CA ALA A 674 25.51 6.72 25.77
C ALA A 674 25.53 5.27 26.32
N ALA A 675 26.53 4.46 25.94
CA ALA A 675 26.69 3.11 26.44
C ALA A 675 26.97 3.06 27.95
N LEU A 676 27.86 3.93 28.47
CA LEU A 676 28.11 4.08 29.89
C LEU A 676 26.85 4.55 30.65
N SER A 677 26.08 5.46 30.07
CA SER A 677 24.80 5.87 30.64
C SER A 677 23.87 4.68 30.82
N LEU A 678 23.69 3.84 29.76
CA LEU A 678 22.88 2.63 29.80
C LEU A 678 23.43 1.57 30.76
N ALA A 679 24.76 1.53 30.96
CA ALA A 679 25.41 0.66 31.91
C ALA A 679 25.22 1.12 33.39
N GLY A 680 24.55 2.24 33.59
CA GLY A 680 24.19 2.71 34.94
C GLY A 680 25.10 3.80 35.51
N PHE A 681 26.06 4.35 34.73
CA PHE A 681 26.95 5.44 35.19
C PHE A 681 26.36 6.86 35.07
N LEU A 682 25.09 7.00 34.72
CA LEU A 682 24.40 8.30 34.71
C LEU A 682 23.18 8.23 35.63
N PRO A 683 22.90 9.29 36.43
CA PRO A 683 21.68 9.37 37.24
C PRO A 683 20.41 9.14 36.39
N GLY A 684 19.53 8.29 36.93
CA GLY A 684 18.31 7.87 36.23
C GLY A 684 18.42 6.49 35.54
N PHE A 685 19.59 6.06 35.12
CA PHE A 685 19.87 4.72 34.55
C PHE A 685 20.41 3.73 35.58
N GLY A 686 21.13 4.22 36.59
CA GLY A 686 21.65 3.43 37.68
C GLY A 686 20.60 3.10 38.78
N ALA A 687 20.78 1.94 39.43
CA ALA A 687 19.96 1.53 40.57
C ALA A 687 20.25 2.38 41.81
N GLU A 688 21.49 2.80 41.97
CA GLU A 688 21.97 3.66 43.08
C GLU A 688 22.13 5.10 42.60
N THR A 689 22.10 6.04 43.56
CA THR A 689 22.24 7.46 43.29
C THR A 689 23.54 7.99 43.94
N TYR A 690 24.35 8.68 43.13
CA TYR A 690 25.60 9.28 43.55
C TYR A 690 25.58 10.79 43.32
N THR A 691 26.38 11.56 44.09
CA THR A 691 26.45 13.01 43.97
C THR A 691 27.33 13.48 42.83
N SER A 692 28.30 12.64 42.40
CA SER A 692 29.18 12.92 41.26
C SER A 692 29.61 11.62 40.57
N LEU A 693 30.04 11.72 39.31
CA LEU A 693 30.61 10.60 38.54
C LEU A 693 31.86 10.05 39.25
N ARG A 694 32.70 10.92 39.82
CA ARG A 694 33.85 10.53 40.58
C ARG A 694 33.49 9.65 41.78
N GLN A 695 32.51 10.05 42.60
CA GLN A 695 32.05 9.22 43.71
C GLN A 695 31.53 7.85 43.23
N GLN A 696 30.83 7.81 42.13
CA GLN A 696 30.33 6.57 41.57
C GLN A 696 31.49 5.65 41.13
N LEU A 697 32.52 6.20 40.43
CA LEU A 697 33.69 5.42 40.00
C LEU A 697 34.54 4.95 41.18
N GLU A 698 34.69 5.74 42.26
CA GLU A 698 35.34 5.33 43.51
C GLU A 698 34.56 4.19 44.18
N ALA A 699 33.22 4.24 44.21
CA ALA A 699 32.38 3.16 44.69
C ALA A 699 32.42 1.91 43.76
N PHE A 700 32.55 2.08 42.48
CA PHE A 700 32.76 1.01 41.49
C PHE A 700 34.13 0.35 41.66
N GLY A 701 35.12 1.03 42.17
CA GLY A 701 36.45 0.53 42.48
C GLY A 701 37.58 0.98 41.53
N CYS A 702 37.28 1.61 40.43
CA CYS A 702 38.24 2.13 39.45
C CYS A 702 37.60 3.12 38.47
N GLY A 703 38.44 3.89 37.78
CA GLY A 703 38.04 4.59 36.56
C GLY A 703 37.95 3.61 35.36
N ILE A 704 37.47 4.08 34.24
CA ILE A 704 37.23 3.26 33.04
C ILE A 704 37.98 3.83 31.85
N GLU A 705 38.83 3.06 31.20
CA GLU A 705 39.43 3.46 29.92
C GLU A 705 38.81 2.60 28.80
N ILE A 706 38.22 3.24 27.80
CA ILE A 706 37.58 2.63 26.63
C ILE A 706 38.36 3.03 25.38
N THR A 707 38.86 2.06 24.63
CA THR A 707 39.56 2.29 23.36
C THR A 707 38.76 1.67 22.22
N LEU A 708 38.45 2.46 21.21
CA LEU A 708 37.69 2.08 20.03
C LEU A 708 38.62 1.91 18.83
N LEU A 709 38.33 0.91 17.99
CA LEU A 709 38.94 0.69 16.68
C LEU A 709 37.86 0.31 15.65
N SER A 710 37.69 1.16 14.64
CA SER A 710 36.89 0.83 13.46
C SER A 710 37.80 0.71 12.24
N ALA A 711 37.98 -0.51 11.73
CA ALA A 711 38.72 -0.74 10.48
C ALA A 711 37.88 -0.49 9.22
N ILE A 712 36.67 0.03 9.37
CA ILE A 712 35.74 0.36 8.29
C ILE A 712 35.51 1.89 8.29
N PRO A 713 35.57 2.55 7.13
CA PRO A 713 35.29 3.98 7.05
C PRO A 713 33.86 4.31 7.53
N THR A 714 33.72 5.43 8.19
CA THR A 714 32.41 5.95 8.61
C THR A 714 31.53 6.19 7.37
N GLY A 715 30.24 5.88 7.46
CA GLY A 715 29.30 6.00 6.33
C GLY A 715 29.47 4.90 5.26
N SER A 716 30.11 3.80 5.60
CA SER A 716 30.39 2.67 4.69
C SER A 716 29.17 1.84 4.28
N GLY A 717 28.04 1.98 4.98
CA GLY A 717 26.82 1.20 4.71
C GLY A 717 26.80 -0.19 5.35
N LEU A 718 27.84 -0.58 6.09
CA LEU A 718 27.98 -1.91 6.70
C LEU A 718 27.50 -1.98 8.17
N GLY A 719 26.72 -1.01 8.64
CA GLY A 719 26.18 -0.98 10.01
C GLY A 719 27.20 -0.55 11.08
N THR A 720 28.27 0.13 10.68
CA THR A 720 29.46 0.41 11.52
C THR A 720 29.10 1.06 12.85
N SER A 721 28.26 2.07 12.89
CA SER A 721 27.90 2.84 14.10
C SER A 721 27.17 1.97 15.12
N SER A 722 26.09 1.33 14.70
CA SER A 722 25.23 0.50 15.56
C SER A 722 25.98 -0.75 16.05
N ILE A 723 26.79 -1.37 15.19
CA ILE A 723 27.58 -2.55 15.59
C ILE A 723 28.72 -2.16 16.55
N LEU A 724 29.35 -0.98 16.34
CA LEU A 724 30.33 -0.46 17.29
C LEU A 724 29.68 -0.19 18.66
N ALA A 725 28.49 0.40 18.67
CA ALA A 725 27.71 0.61 19.90
C ALA A 725 27.41 -0.72 20.61
N ALA A 726 26.98 -1.74 19.86
CA ALA A 726 26.76 -3.08 20.41
C ALA A 726 28.06 -3.71 20.96
N THR A 727 29.19 -3.48 20.29
CA THR A 727 30.52 -3.96 20.74
C THR A 727 30.94 -3.29 22.05
N VAL A 728 30.69 -1.97 22.19
CA VAL A 728 30.93 -1.22 23.45
C VAL A 728 30.04 -1.77 24.56
N LEU A 729 28.74 -1.96 24.29
CA LEU A 729 27.80 -2.51 25.28
C LEU A 729 28.19 -3.95 25.71
N GLY A 730 28.67 -4.79 24.76
CA GLY A 730 29.17 -6.10 25.05
C GLY A 730 30.41 -6.09 25.97
N ALA A 731 31.38 -5.21 25.67
CA ALA A 731 32.57 -5.02 26.51
C ALA A 731 32.19 -4.51 27.91
N LEU A 732 31.28 -3.52 28.00
CA LEU A 732 30.81 -2.98 29.29
C LEU A 732 29.97 -4.02 30.05
N SER A 733 29.18 -4.83 29.38
CA SER A 733 28.41 -5.90 30.04
C SER A 733 29.33 -6.88 30.79
N ASP A 734 30.43 -7.25 30.15
CA ASP A 734 31.43 -8.10 30.80
C ASP A 734 32.23 -7.37 31.88
N PHE A 735 32.74 -6.16 31.57
CA PHE A 735 33.55 -5.36 32.47
C PHE A 735 32.79 -4.91 33.75
N CYS A 736 31.52 -4.59 33.61
CA CYS A 736 30.66 -4.09 34.68
C CYS A 736 29.75 -5.16 35.28
N GLY A 737 29.92 -6.45 34.93
CA GLY A 737 29.13 -7.55 35.49
C GLY A 737 27.63 -7.47 35.26
N LEU A 738 27.20 -6.93 34.11
CA LEU A 738 25.77 -6.65 33.85
C LEU A 738 25.02 -7.89 33.34
N GLY A 739 25.75 -8.90 32.82
CA GLY A 739 25.19 -10.19 32.40
C GLY A 739 24.25 -10.12 31.17
N TRP A 740 24.39 -9.10 30.34
CA TRP A 740 23.58 -8.98 29.14
C TRP A 740 23.95 -10.02 28.10
N ASP A 741 22.97 -10.75 27.60
CA ASP A 741 23.13 -11.64 26.46
C ASP A 741 23.12 -10.84 25.12
N LYS A 742 23.35 -11.55 24.02
CA LYS A 742 23.41 -10.93 22.69
C LYS A 742 22.10 -10.23 22.29
N ASN A 743 20.95 -10.74 22.72
CA ASN A 743 19.65 -10.12 22.40
C ASN A 743 19.45 -8.83 23.20
N GLU A 744 19.79 -8.87 24.50
CA GLU A 744 19.74 -7.69 25.36
C GLU A 744 20.70 -6.60 24.87
N ILE A 745 21.91 -6.96 24.44
CA ILE A 745 22.88 -6.05 23.83
C ILE A 745 22.27 -5.39 22.58
N CYS A 746 21.65 -6.18 21.70
CA CYS A 746 21.01 -5.65 20.49
C CYS A 746 19.84 -4.72 20.83
N TYR A 747 19.00 -5.08 21.79
CA TYR A 747 17.90 -4.23 22.24
C TYR A 747 18.41 -2.91 22.82
N ARG A 748 19.41 -2.96 23.72
CA ARG A 748 20.02 -1.74 24.31
C ARG A 748 20.74 -0.90 23.25
N THR A 749 21.25 -1.49 22.20
CA THR A 749 21.78 -0.76 21.05
C THR A 749 20.70 0.03 20.33
N LEU A 750 19.50 -0.52 20.13
CA LEU A 750 18.38 0.22 19.56
C LEU A 750 18.03 1.44 20.45
N VAL A 751 18.01 1.27 21.77
CA VAL A 751 17.79 2.36 22.73
C VAL A 751 18.89 3.41 22.62
N LEU A 752 20.14 2.98 22.54
CA LEU A 752 21.31 3.87 22.39
C LEU A 752 21.21 4.71 21.10
N GLU A 753 20.84 4.11 19.99
CA GLU A 753 20.61 4.83 18.72
C GLU A 753 19.51 5.91 18.85
N GLN A 754 18.46 5.64 19.61
CA GLN A 754 17.43 6.65 19.89
C GLN A 754 17.95 7.78 20.80
N MET A 755 18.80 7.44 21.78
CA MET A 755 19.46 8.46 22.65
C MET A 755 20.36 9.39 21.83
N LEU A 756 21.05 8.85 20.81
CA LEU A 756 21.92 9.61 19.90
C LEU A 756 21.15 10.38 18.82
N THR A 757 19.82 10.30 18.79
CA THR A 757 18.97 10.94 17.78
C THR A 757 19.23 10.47 16.33
N THR A 758 19.82 9.30 16.14
CA THR A 758 20.10 8.75 14.83
C THR A 758 18.86 8.11 14.18
N GLY A 759 17.92 7.60 15.01
CA GLY A 759 16.65 7.06 14.55
C GLY A 759 16.77 5.74 13.79
N GLY A 760 17.89 5.02 13.89
CA GLY A 760 18.14 3.76 13.22
C GLY A 760 17.19 2.63 13.62
N GLY A 761 17.15 1.58 12.79
CA GLY A 761 16.44 0.33 13.06
C GLY A 761 17.29 -0.65 13.87
N TRP A 762 16.82 -1.89 13.96
CA TRP A 762 17.49 -2.93 14.73
C TRP A 762 18.37 -3.88 13.85
N GLN A 763 18.32 -3.81 12.52
CA GLN A 763 19.00 -4.79 11.66
C GLN A 763 20.53 -4.78 11.79
N ASP A 764 21.12 -3.62 12.04
CA ASP A 764 22.57 -3.44 12.02
C ASP A 764 23.24 -4.21 13.16
N GLN A 765 22.82 -3.94 14.39
CA GLN A 765 23.34 -4.59 15.57
C GLN A 765 23.05 -6.10 15.57
N TYR A 766 21.83 -6.53 15.28
CA TYR A 766 21.52 -7.97 15.14
C TYR A 766 22.32 -8.61 14.01
N GLY A 767 22.60 -7.87 12.94
CA GLY A 767 23.39 -8.33 11.81
C GLY A 767 24.84 -8.65 12.16
N GLY A 768 25.51 -7.81 12.95
CA GLY A 768 26.91 -7.96 13.33
C GLY A 768 27.13 -8.72 14.63
N VAL A 769 26.21 -8.62 15.60
CA VAL A 769 26.27 -9.34 16.90
C VAL A 769 25.99 -10.84 16.77
N LEU A 770 24.98 -11.19 15.97
CA LEU A 770 24.67 -12.59 15.65
C LEU A 770 25.45 -13.04 14.42
N ASN A 771 25.94 -14.27 14.43
CA ASN A 771 26.76 -14.85 13.37
C ASN A 771 25.94 -15.32 12.14
N GLY A 772 26.64 -15.67 11.07
CA GLY A 772 26.12 -16.45 9.95
C GLY A 772 25.13 -15.70 9.03
N VAL A 773 24.40 -16.49 8.27
CA VAL A 773 23.32 -16.08 7.37
C VAL A 773 22.00 -16.25 8.09
N LYS A 774 21.16 -15.20 8.13
CA LYS A 774 19.97 -15.26 8.99
C LYS A 774 18.83 -14.38 8.51
N LEU A 775 17.60 -14.82 8.77
CA LEU A 775 16.39 -14.04 8.71
C LEU A 775 16.08 -13.52 10.12
N LEU A 776 15.96 -12.22 10.25
CA LEU A 776 15.57 -11.50 11.46
C LEU A 776 14.13 -11.02 11.34
N GLN A 777 13.31 -11.27 12.37
CA GLN A 777 11.88 -10.90 12.35
C GLN A 777 11.44 -10.29 13.68
N THR A 778 10.66 -9.21 13.62
CA THR A 778 9.97 -8.66 14.78
C THR A 778 8.45 -8.69 14.57
N VAL A 779 7.71 -8.67 15.66
CA VAL A 779 6.25 -8.48 15.67
C VAL A 779 5.91 -7.01 15.92
N PRO A 780 4.70 -6.53 15.56
CA PRO A 780 4.25 -5.19 15.92
C PRO A 780 4.28 -4.96 17.43
N GLY A 781 4.70 -3.76 17.85
CA GLY A 781 4.79 -3.35 19.26
C GLY A 781 6.08 -2.59 19.56
N PHE A 782 6.19 -2.03 20.76
CA PHE A 782 7.39 -1.33 21.22
C PHE A 782 8.50 -2.29 21.67
N ASP A 783 8.16 -3.53 21.98
CA ASP A 783 9.15 -4.60 22.21
C ASP A 783 9.68 -5.08 20.84
N GLN A 784 10.88 -4.62 20.51
CA GLN A 784 11.53 -4.87 19.23
C GLN A 784 12.66 -5.94 19.34
N ASN A 785 12.41 -6.97 20.12
CA ASN A 785 13.29 -8.12 20.18
C ASN A 785 13.15 -8.99 18.93
N ALA A 786 14.16 -8.96 18.05
CA ALA A 786 14.13 -9.74 16.83
C ALA A 786 14.43 -11.23 17.09
N THR A 787 13.59 -12.08 16.51
CA THR A 787 13.90 -13.52 16.42
C THR A 787 14.79 -13.80 15.23
N ALA A 788 15.82 -14.64 15.40
CA ALA A 788 16.72 -15.03 14.34
C ALA A 788 16.45 -16.46 13.87
N ARG A 789 16.41 -16.67 12.55
CA ARG A 789 16.37 -17.98 11.90
C ARG A 789 17.61 -18.11 11.03
N TRP A 790 18.54 -18.97 11.43
CA TRP A 790 19.76 -19.20 10.66
C TRP A 790 19.49 -20.05 9.42
N MET A 791 20.27 -19.78 8.37
CA MET A 791 20.20 -20.44 7.08
C MET A 791 21.56 -21.06 6.74
N PRO A 792 21.60 -22.07 5.84
CA PRO A 792 22.86 -22.57 5.31
C PRO A 792 23.71 -21.47 4.68
N ASP A 793 25.01 -21.52 4.87
CA ASP A 793 25.99 -20.60 4.28
C ASP A 793 26.68 -21.17 3.04
N SER A 794 26.27 -22.36 2.59
CA SER A 794 26.88 -23.08 1.45
C SER A 794 27.01 -22.21 0.20
N MET A 795 26.03 -21.36 -0.07
CA MET A 795 26.07 -20.44 -1.21
C MET A 795 27.28 -19.48 -1.18
N PHE A 796 27.78 -19.15 0.02
CA PHE A 796 28.92 -18.24 0.23
C PHE A 796 30.25 -18.95 0.48
N SER A 797 30.22 -20.23 0.81
CA SER A 797 31.40 -21.00 1.27
C SER A 797 31.91 -22.01 0.25
N VAL A 798 31.07 -22.55 -0.65
CA VAL A 798 31.52 -23.52 -1.66
C VAL A 798 32.49 -22.89 -2.67
N PRO A 799 33.55 -23.59 -3.06
CA PRO A 799 34.63 -23.04 -3.90
C PRO A 799 34.14 -22.45 -5.26
N GLU A 800 33.10 -23.01 -5.82
CA GLU A 800 32.55 -22.63 -7.13
C GLU A 800 31.79 -21.29 -7.07
N LEU A 801 31.12 -21.02 -5.96
CA LEU A 801 30.26 -19.81 -5.81
C LEU A 801 30.97 -18.70 -5.01
N LYS A 802 31.87 -19.06 -4.08
CA LYS A 802 32.57 -18.07 -3.26
C LYS A 802 33.21 -16.93 -4.06
N PRO A 803 33.90 -17.15 -5.21
CA PRO A 803 34.48 -16.08 -6.01
C PRO A 803 33.44 -15.10 -6.62
N CYS A 804 32.17 -15.54 -6.74
CA CYS A 804 31.09 -14.72 -7.32
C CYS A 804 30.57 -13.63 -6.39
N HIS A 805 30.89 -13.71 -5.08
CA HIS A 805 30.52 -12.70 -4.10
C HIS A 805 31.63 -11.66 -3.95
N LEU A 806 31.38 -10.45 -4.41
CA LEU A 806 32.37 -9.39 -4.43
C LEU A 806 31.95 -8.23 -3.52
N LEU A 807 32.87 -7.73 -2.71
CA LEU A 807 32.69 -6.54 -1.89
C LEU A 807 33.70 -5.48 -2.34
N TYR A 808 33.18 -4.32 -2.79
CA TYR A 808 33.98 -3.23 -3.33
C TYR A 808 33.70 -1.93 -2.58
N TYR A 809 34.73 -1.33 -2.02
CA TYR A 809 34.65 0.00 -1.44
C TYR A 809 34.74 1.03 -2.58
N THR A 810 33.70 1.83 -2.73
CA THR A 810 33.59 2.82 -3.83
C THR A 810 34.44 4.06 -3.60
N GLY A 811 34.84 4.33 -2.34
CA GLY A 811 35.53 5.56 -1.94
C GLY A 811 34.62 6.81 -1.96
N VAL A 812 33.32 6.63 -2.23
CA VAL A 812 32.31 7.68 -2.15
C VAL A 812 31.63 7.57 -0.79
N THR A 813 31.65 8.64 -0.01
CA THR A 813 30.98 8.71 1.30
C THR A 813 29.86 9.73 1.26
N ARG A 814 28.72 9.40 1.88
CA ARG A 814 27.59 10.30 2.00
C ARG A 814 27.03 10.26 3.42
N THR A 815 26.47 11.39 3.86
CA THR A 815 25.77 11.47 5.14
C THR A 815 24.36 10.89 5.00
N ALA A 816 24.14 9.70 5.56
CA ALA A 816 22.85 8.97 5.50
C ALA A 816 21.71 9.66 6.28
N LYS A 817 22.01 10.65 7.13
CA LYS A 817 21.07 11.25 8.09
C LYS A 817 19.82 11.88 7.45
N HIS A 818 19.95 12.53 6.29
CA HIS A 818 18.80 13.15 5.61
C HIS A 818 17.86 12.12 5.00
N ILE A 819 18.39 11.05 4.43
CA ILE A 819 17.62 9.97 3.82
C ILE A 819 16.73 9.31 4.88
N LEU A 820 17.31 8.98 6.02
CA LEU A 820 16.59 8.34 7.14
C LEU A 820 15.42 9.22 7.62
N ALA A 821 15.66 10.51 7.83
CA ALA A 821 14.63 11.44 8.33
C ALA A 821 13.43 11.54 7.37
N GLU A 822 13.68 11.63 6.06
CA GLU A 822 12.61 11.72 5.06
C GLU A 822 11.76 10.43 4.98
N ILE A 823 12.41 9.27 5.05
CA ILE A 823 11.69 7.98 5.04
C ILE A 823 10.85 7.84 6.31
N VAL A 824 11.41 8.13 7.49
CA VAL A 824 10.69 8.08 8.78
C VAL A 824 9.52 9.08 8.80
N ARG A 825 9.72 10.30 8.28
CA ARG A 825 8.65 11.28 8.11
C ARG A 825 7.51 10.73 7.23
N GLY A 826 7.84 10.07 6.12
CA GLY A 826 6.86 9.40 5.26
C GLY A 826 6.09 8.30 5.99
N MET A 827 6.75 7.55 6.87
CA MET A 827 6.09 6.55 7.72
C MET A 827 5.14 7.20 8.74
N PHE A 828 5.55 8.26 9.43
CA PHE A 828 4.69 9.01 10.36
C PHE A 828 3.44 9.58 9.69
N LEU A 829 3.55 9.95 8.42
CA LEU A 829 2.45 10.49 7.62
C LEU A 829 1.60 9.40 6.95
N ASN A 830 1.84 8.13 7.21
CA ASN A 830 1.20 7.01 6.51
C ASN A 830 1.24 7.20 4.99
N ASN A 831 2.37 7.60 4.43
CA ASN A 831 2.50 7.80 2.98
C ASN A 831 2.22 6.50 2.24
N THR A 832 1.20 6.48 1.39
CA THR A 832 0.70 5.29 0.67
C THR A 832 1.82 4.57 -0.08
N ARG A 833 2.65 5.31 -0.82
CA ARG A 833 3.75 4.74 -1.62
C ARG A 833 4.82 4.11 -0.73
N HIS A 834 5.23 4.80 0.34
CA HIS A 834 6.24 4.28 1.27
C HIS A 834 5.74 3.01 1.97
N LEU A 835 4.50 3.02 2.49
CA LEU A 835 3.94 1.85 3.18
C LEU A 835 3.76 0.65 2.25
N ALA A 836 3.30 0.86 1.02
CA ALA A 836 3.17 -0.21 0.02
C ALA A 836 4.54 -0.81 -0.33
N LEU A 837 5.55 0.04 -0.55
CA LEU A 837 6.91 -0.41 -0.89
C LEU A 837 7.57 -1.16 0.28
N LEU A 838 7.45 -0.65 1.52
CA LEU A 838 7.95 -1.34 2.71
C LEU A 838 7.25 -2.69 2.92
N GLY A 839 5.94 -2.76 2.65
CA GLY A 839 5.20 -4.02 2.66
C GLY A 839 5.72 -5.01 1.61
N ASP A 840 6.09 -4.54 0.41
CA ASP A 840 6.72 -5.36 -0.63
C ASP A 840 8.12 -5.80 -0.23
N MET A 841 8.93 -4.90 0.36
CA MET A 841 10.26 -5.25 0.89
C MET A 841 10.19 -6.31 1.99
N LYS A 842 9.17 -6.25 2.84
CA LYS A 842 8.93 -7.24 3.90
C LYS A 842 8.62 -8.63 3.32
N ARG A 843 7.79 -8.71 2.28
CA ARG A 843 7.52 -9.97 1.55
C ARG A 843 8.76 -10.47 0.81
N HIS A 844 9.47 -9.56 0.15
CA HIS A 844 10.70 -9.86 -0.57
C HIS A 844 11.78 -10.49 0.32
N ALA A 845 11.84 -10.14 1.60
CA ALA A 845 12.73 -10.82 2.56
C ALA A 845 12.39 -12.31 2.72
N MET A 846 11.12 -12.69 2.58
CA MET A 846 10.72 -14.10 2.61
C MET A 846 11.09 -14.81 1.30
N ASP A 847 10.97 -14.17 0.14
CA ASP A 847 11.44 -14.70 -1.14
C ASP A 847 12.97 -14.97 -1.09
N MET A 848 13.73 -14.05 -0.50
CA MET A 848 15.18 -14.18 -0.29
C MET A 848 15.50 -15.33 0.66
N TYR A 849 14.78 -15.46 1.77
CA TYR A 849 14.91 -16.56 2.71
C TYR A 849 14.72 -17.90 2.01
N GLU A 850 13.69 -18.02 1.19
CA GLU A 850 13.40 -19.24 0.44
C GLU A 850 14.51 -19.59 -0.58
N ALA A 851 15.00 -18.61 -1.34
CA ALA A 851 16.09 -18.82 -2.31
C ALA A 851 17.38 -19.32 -1.62
N LEU A 852 17.70 -18.78 -0.43
CA LEU A 852 18.85 -19.24 0.37
C LEU A 852 18.64 -20.65 0.91
N GLN A 853 17.43 -20.99 1.37
CA GLN A 853 17.11 -22.35 1.85
C GLN A 853 17.21 -23.39 0.73
N LEU A 854 16.80 -23.04 -0.48
CA LEU A 854 16.85 -23.91 -1.65
C LEU A 854 18.23 -23.94 -2.33
N ASN A 855 19.17 -23.10 -1.86
CA ASN A 855 20.48 -22.90 -2.48
C ASN A 855 20.40 -22.51 -3.97
N ASP A 856 19.40 -21.72 -4.36
CA ASP A 856 19.18 -21.26 -5.72
C ASP A 856 19.97 -19.95 -5.97
N PHE A 857 21.19 -20.10 -6.48
CA PHE A 857 22.12 -19.00 -6.71
C PHE A 857 21.61 -17.98 -7.74
N ASN A 858 20.97 -18.43 -8.81
CA ASN A 858 20.47 -17.52 -9.83
C ASN A 858 19.30 -16.67 -9.30
N ARG A 859 18.33 -17.31 -8.65
CA ARG A 859 17.22 -16.62 -7.98
C ARG A 859 17.74 -15.66 -6.91
N TYR A 860 18.69 -16.07 -6.09
CA TYR A 860 19.34 -15.23 -5.11
C TYR A 860 19.92 -13.94 -5.72
N GLY A 861 20.71 -14.05 -6.78
CA GLY A 861 21.31 -12.90 -7.45
C GLY A 861 20.26 -11.92 -7.99
N HIS A 862 19.20 -12.42 -8.64
CA HIS A 862 18.09 -11.60 -9.10
C HIS A 862 17.32 -10.93 -7.94
N LEU A 863 17.17 -11.58 -6.80
CA LEU A 863 16.56 -11.01 -5.62
C LEU A 863 17.42 -9.89 -5.02
N VAL A 864 18.76 -10.00 -5.03
CA VAL A 864 19.67 -8.91 -4.65
C VAL A 864 19.45 -7.67 -5.55
N ARG A 865 19.30 -7.88 -6.87
CA ARG A 865 18.97 -6.80 -7.82
C ARG A 865 17.61 -6.18 -7.52
N ARG A 866 16.60 -6.99 -7.18
CA ARG A 866 15.27 -6.50 -6.78
C ARG A 866 15.36 -5.64 -5.51
N THR A 867 16.13 -6.04 -4.51
CA THR A 867 16.39 -5.22 -3.31
C THR A 867 16.95 -3.84 -3.69
N TRP A 868 17.94 -3.80 -4.61
CA TRP A 868 18.51 -2.54 -5.10
C TRP A 868 17.46 -1.63 -5.76
N ASN A 869 16.60 -2.20 -6.59
CA ASN A 869 15.52 -1.48 -7.23
C ASN A 869 14.49 -0.95 -6.23
N GLN A 870 14.17 -1.71 -5.18
CA GLN A 870 13.30 -1.28 -4.10
C GLN A 870 13.92 -0.12 -3.31
N ASN A 871 15.20 -0.18 -2.98
CA ASN A 871 15.91 0.90 -2.28
C ASN A 871 15.91 2.20 -3.11
N LYS A 872 16.19 2.12 -4.41
CA LYS A 872 16.10 3.26 -5.34
C LYS A 872 14.69 3.85 -5.43
N ALA A 873 13.67 3.01 -5.36
CA ALA A 873 12.27 3.45 -5.40
C ALA A 873 11.81 4.12 -4.10
N LEU A 874 12.41 3.74 -2.96
CA LEU A 874 12.12 4.30 -1.66
C LEU A 874 12.72 5.70 -1.51
N ASP A 875 13.97 5.89 -1.92
CA ASP A 875 14.68 7.17 -1.89
C ASP A 875 15.60 7.35 -3.11
N SER A 876 15.42 8.47 -3.82
CA SER A 876 16.23 8.86 -4.98
C SER A 876 17.71 9.11 -4.64
N GLY A 877 18.01 9.48 -3.40
CA GLY A 877 19.36 9.70 -2.92
C GLY A 877 20.19 8.43 -2.71
N THR A 878 19.55 7.26 -2.68
CA THR A 878 20.21 5.97 -2.55
C THR A 878 21.18 5.68 -3.69
N ASN A 879 20.89 6.14 -4.91
CA ASN A 879 21.69 5.90 -6.11
C ASN A 879 22.14 7.21 -6.77
N PRO A 880 23.25 7.82 -6.32
CA PRO A 880 23.79 9.00 -6.99
C PRO A 880 24.34 8.66 -8.40
N PRO A 881 24.43 9.65 -9.33
CA PRO A 881 24.85 9.42 -10.72
C PRO A 881 26.18 8.68 -10.87
N VAL A 882 27.13 8.92 -9.97
CA VAL A 882 28.44 8.25 -9.98
C VAL A 882 28.34 6.75 -9.69
N ILE A 883 27.41 6.34 -8.86
CA ILE A 883 27.12 4.93 -8.56
C ILE A 883 26.36 4.30 -9.73
N GLU A 884 25.39 5.01 -10.32
CA GLU A 884 24.68 4.52 -11.50
C GLU A 884 25.64 4.24 -12.67
N ALA A 885 26.59 5.15 -12.92
CA ALA A 885 27.62 4.95 -13.94
C ALA A 885 28.50 3.71 -13.64
N LEU A 886 28.83 3.44 -12.38
CA LEU A 886 29.53 2.22 -11.98
C LEU A 886 28.68 0.98 -12.25
N CYS A 887 27.40 1.00 -11.87
CA CYS A 887 26.47 -0.10 -12.09
C CYS A 887 26.38 -0.47 -13.58
N GLN A 888 26.28 0.53 -14.49
CA GLN A 888 26.20 0.30 -15.93
C GLN A 888 27.44 -0.43 -16.49
N ARG A 889 28.63 -0.19 -15.92
CA ARG A 889 29.88 -0.84 -16.34
C ARG A 889 29.94 -2.32 -16.00
N ILE A 890 29.24 -2.76 -14.95
CA ILE A 890 29.30 -4.13 -14.44
C ILE A 890 28.01 -4.95 -14.69
N ASP A 891 26.96 -4.31 -15.21
CA ASP A 891 25.63 -4.90 -15.31
C ASP A 891 25.59 -6.22 -16.08
N ASP A 892 26.33 -6.30 -17.19
CA ASP A 892 26.42 -7.49 -18.04
C ASP A 892 27.11 -8.68 -17.35
N TYR A 893 27.86 -8.46 -16.27
CA TYR A 893 28.60 -9.50 -15.54
C TYR A 893 27.91 -9.90 -14.23
N CYS A 894 26.89 -9.15 -13.78
CA CYS A 894 26.21 -9.38 -12.50
C CYS A 894 24.81 -10.00 -12.65
N LEU A 895 24.48 -10.96 -11.80
CA LEU A 895 23.08 -11.33 -11.51
C LEU A 895 22.41 -10.21 -10.72
N GLY A 896 23.09 -9.64 -9.75
CA GLY A 896 22.62 -8.55 -8.94
C GLY A 896 23.72 -7.81 -8.20
N TYR A 897 23.41 -6.63 -7.75
CA TYR A 897 24.29 -5.80 -6.93
C TYR A 897 23.45 -4.82 -6.09
N LYS A 898 24.04 -4.31 -5.01
CA LYS A 898 23.43 -3.28 -4.19
C LYS A 898 24.45 -2.55 -3.33
N LEU A 899 24.11 -1.34 -2.88
CA LEU A 899 24.78 -0.71 -1.74
C LEU A 899 24.05 -1.18 -0.44
N PRO A 900 24.74 -1.77 0.54
CA PRO A 900 24.16 -2.09 1.83
C PRO A 900 23.71 -0.86 2.62
N GLY A 901 22.72 -1.03 3.50
CA GLY A 901 22.17 0.05 4.33
C GLY A 901 21.37 1.08 3.51
N ALA A 902 21.51 2.36 3.85
CA ALA A 902 20.79 3.45 3.21
C ALA A 902 21.26 3.78 1.78
N GLY A 903 22.40 3.23 1.34
CA GLY A 903 22.96 3.54 0.03
C GLY A 903 23.65 4.90 -0.06
N GLY A 904 23.77 5.43 -1.26
CA GLY A 904 24.40 6.73 -1.53
C GLY A 904 25.92 6.71 -1.60
N GLY A 905 26.59 5.57 -1.32
CA GLY A 905 28.03 5.38 -1.31
C GLY A 905 28.47 4.25 -0.38
N GLY A 906 29.75 4.22 -0.02
CA GLY A 906 30.29 3.18 0.84
C GLY A 906 30.69 1.92 0.08
N PHE A 907 30.32 0.75 0.57
CA PHE A 907 30.56 -0.52 -0.07
C PHE A 907 29.46 -0.89 -1.07
N MET A 908 29.86 -1.53 -2.15
CA MET A 908 28.97 -2.20 -3.10
C MET A 908 29.15 -3.71 -2.98
N TYR A 909 28.07 -4.40 -2.73
CA TYR A 909 28.00 -5.86 -2.78
C TYR A 909 27.50 -6.30 -4.14
N MET A 910 28.22 -7.25 -4.79
CA MET A 910 27.90 -7.73 -6.13
C MET A 910 27.84 -9.25 -6.14
N VAL A 911 26.93 -9.79 -6.93
CA VAL A 911 26.78 -11.23 -7.22
C VAL A 911 27.06 -11.41 -8.70
N ALA A 912 28.26 -11.88 -9.05
CA ALA A 912 28.67 -12.16 -10.42
C ALA A 912 27.94 -13.41 -10.96
N LYS A 913 27.72 -13.48 -12.28
CA LYS A 913 27.07 -14.62 -12.93
C LYS A 913 27.82 -15.94 -12.74
N ASP A 914 29.14 -15.86 -12.78
CA ASP A 914 30.07 -16.97 -12.63
C ASP A 914 31.46 -16.45 -12.23
N PRO A 915 32.45 -17.34 -11.91
CA PRO A 915 33.80 -16.92 -11.55
C PRO A 915 34.54 -16.14 -12.64
N ALA A 916 34.28 -16.39 -13.92
CA ALA A 916 34.89 -15.66 -15.03
C ALA A 916 34.38 -14.22 -15.10
N ALA A 917 33.07 -14.02 -14.92
CA ALA A 917 32.43 -12.70 -14.79
C ALA A 917 33.01 -11.95 -13.58
N ALA A 918 33.22 -12.63 -12.43
CA ALA A 918 33.82 -12.02 -11.25
C ALA A 918 35.24 -11.50 -11.50
N LEU A 919 36.06 -12.22 -12.28
CA LEU A 919 37.37 -11.76 -12.68
C LEU A 919 37.29 -10.52 -13.56
N ARG A 920 36.39 -10.47 -14.54
CA ARG A 920 36.18 -9.29 -15.39
C ARG A 920 35.74 -8.07 -14.59
N ILE A 921 34.85 -8.22 -13.64
CA ILE A 921 34.45 -7.14 -12.73
C ILE A 921 35.66 -6.62 -11.95
N ARG A 922 36.53 -7.51 -11.44
CA ARG A 922 37.76 -7.12 -10.72
C ARG A 922 38.73 -6.37 -11.65
N GLU A 923 38.97 -6.85 -12.83
CA GLU A 923 39.83 -6.21 -13.83
C GLU A 923 39.32 -4.82 -14.18
N GLU A 924 38.02 -4.69 -14.48
CA GLU A 924 37.40 -3.43 -14.88
C GLU A 924 37.48 -2.38 -13.75
N LEU A 925 37.09 -2.73 -12.54
CA LEU A 925 37.05 -1.78 -11.42
C LEU A 925 38.44 -1.51 -10.81
N THR A 926 39.43 -2.38 -11.02
CA THR A 926 40.82 -2.13 -10.61
C THR A 926 41.52 -1.24 -11.61
N SER A 927 41.28 -1.44 -12.92
CA SER A 927 41.88 -0.60 -13.99
C SER A 927 41.27 0.80 -14.06
N HIS A 928 39.97 0.92 -13.72
CA HIS A 928 39.23 2.18 -13.75
C HIS A 928 38.52 2.41 -12.40
N PRO A 929 39.25 2.66 -11.33
CA PRO A 929 38.65 2.83 -10.00
C PRO A 929 37.78 4.07 -9.95
N LEU A 930 36.67 4.03 -9.17
CA LEU A 930 35.74 5.14 -9.01
C LEU A 930 36.35 6.35 -8.27
N SER A 931 37.29 6.06 -7.38
CA SER A 931 38.06 7.05 -6.61
C SER A 931 39.45 6.48 -6.26
N PRO A 932 40.41 7.33 -5.84
CA PRO A 932 41.74 6.86 -5.40
C PRO A 932 41.67 5.84 -4.24
N ASN A 933 40.63 5.87 -3.42
CA ASN A 933 40.44 4.99 -2.27
C ASN A 933 39.65 3.72 -2.59
N ALA A 934 39.11 3.62 -3.81
CA ALA A 934 38.28 2.51 -4.22
C ALA A 934 39.10 1.20 -4.30
N ARG A 935 38.56 0.10 -3.75
CA ARG A 935 39.25 -1.17 -3.68
C ARG A 935 38.32 -2.34 -3.39
N PHE A 936 38.71 -3.54 -3.82
CA PHE A 936 38.09 -4.77 -3.36
C PHE A 936 38.52 -5.12 -1.94
N VAL A 937 37.62 -5.68 -1.17
CA VAL A 937 37.86 -6.20 0.16
C VAL A 937 37.41 -7.67 0.20
N GLU A 938 38.25 -8.53 0.77
CA GLU A 938 37.89 -9.92 0.96
C GLU A 938 36.85 -10.02 2.08
N MET A 939 35.77 -10.76 1.82
CA MET A 939 34.73 -11.03 2.80
C MET A 939 34.65 -12.54 3.10
N LYS A 940 34.40 -12.88 4.37
CA LYS A 940 34.08 -14.21 4.83
C LYS A 940 32.87 -14.13 5.76
N ILE A 941 32.00 -15.14 5.72
CA ILE A 941 30.90 -15.25 6.71
C ILE A 941 31.51 -15.42 8.10
N SER A 942 31.06 -14.57 9.04
CA SER A 942 31.49 -14.68 10.44
C SER A 942 30.77 -15.83 11.13
N GLU A 943 31.53 -16.73 11.72
CA GLU A 943 31.04 -17.91 12.46
C GLU A 943 30.68 -17.55 13.92
N THR A 944 31.09 -16.39 14.40
CA THR A 944 31.04 -16.04 15.83
C THR A 944 30.19 -14.83 16.16
N GLY A 945 30.11 -13.81 15.24
CA GLY A 945 29.51 -12.50 15.52
C GLY A 945 30.29 -11.77 16.64
N LEU A 946 29.56 -11.20 17.60
CA LEU A 946 30.16 -10.54 18.76
C LEU A 946 30.86 -11.59 19.65
N GLN A 947 32.13 -11.33 19.92
CA GLN A 947 32.94 -12.05 20.87
C GLN A 947 33.46 -11.10 21.93
N VAL A 948 33.43 -11.54 23.20
CA VAL A 948 34.01 -10.82 24.31
C VAL A 948 34.99 -11.79 25.02
N SER A 949 36.19 -11.34 25.25
CA SER A 949 37.24 -12.11 25.90
C SER A 949 38.03 -11.24 26.89
N ARG A 950 38.71 -11.84 27.80
CA ARG A 950 39.64 -11.21 28.78
C ARG A 950 41.06 -11.65 28.51
N SER A 951 42.05 -10.76 28.72
CA SER A 951 43.48 -11.09 28.69
C SER A 951 43.90 -11.84 29.95
#